data_ca19d6be197fb678276ae04c00c2db13
#
_entry.id   ca19d6be197fb678276ae04c00c2db13
#
_cell.length_a   1.000
_cell.length_b   1.000
_cell.length_c   1.000
_cell.angle_alpha   90.00
_cell.angle_beta   90.00
_cell.angle_gamma   90.00
#
_symmetry.space_group_name_H-M   'P 1'
#
loop_
_entity.id
_entity.type
_entity.pdbx_description
1 polymer ?
#
loop_
_entity_poly.entity_id
_entity_poly.type
_entity_poly.pdbx_seq_one_letter_code
_entity_poly.pdbx_strand_id
1 'polypeptide(L)'
;MKVILAKNSGFCMGVRRAVETAKKIYGQGVYILGEIIHNESVTDEIKRLGTKIIDSPDEVDNGTVIIRSHGVGKDVYDKLEAKGIKIIDCTCPFVLKIHNIVKKYHADGYRIIITGEKDHPEVVGINGWCDNSATVIDEDYESVSLDEGEKICLVSQTTFPETRFKKILEFFSKKTLKTLEVFETICYTTRERQEEAEILSKTCDAMVVVGGKHSSNTKKLMRICQGNCESVYFISNPDELNYKNFRNYKKVGIVAGASTPNEQSMEVFINMEETNEVKSSNTMEEAMSAMGDSQPKFRIGQKITATISAATDDGLALYINNTKKEIMLPKDEMVCENYNKADYVAKVGEDIEVMIVELNPVKLSEKAIVAQKEEEEAIAKIANGEIFTVTCTGSNKGGLTAKLGSYEVFVPSSQIRIGFVKDLDKYVGKTLRLKAEKVENQGRRKQIVGSQRVILEAEKAERDAAKAKKEEEFFSSINEGDVVTGTVVRFAAFGAFVDVNGFDCLAHISDLSWTNAKTPAEVLEIGKQYEFKVLKCDKETKKVSLGYKQLQPKPWQLAADKYAIGDVIKGKVVRIASFGAFVEVEKGIDGLVHVSQISHEWLENPTSVLKVGDEVEAKIVDMDVEKERMNLSIKALTPAPEGATSRRRERNDEGDAEGEKPRRERRRDARPAQDDDEPREWNEGGVSGVSLGDLINK
;
A
#
# COMPACT_ATOMS: atom_id res chain seq x y z
N MET A 1 -40.72 4.59 -50.40
CA MET A 1 -39.43 3.92 -50.33
C MET A 1 -38.69 4.41 -49.07
N LYS A 2 -38.08 3.53 -48.30
CA LYS A 2 -37.25 3.93 -47.17
C LYS A 2 -35.79 3.83 -47.60
N VAL A 3 -35.05 4.94 -47.54
CA VAL A 3 -33.60 4.97 -47.81
C VAL A 3 -32.83 4.89 -46.51
N ILE A 4 -31.79 4.07 -46.45
CA ILE A 4 -30.97 3.85 -45.28
C ILE A 4 -29.51 4.06 -45.70
N LEU A 5 -28.88 5.13 -45.19
CA LEU A 5 -27.47 5.38 -45.37
C LEU A 5 -26.69 4.69 -44.24
N ALA A 6 -25.68 3.91 -44.59
CA ALA A 6 -24.81 3.27 -43.62
C ALA A 6 -24.10 4.32 -42.77
N LYS A 7 -24.01 4.09 -41.47
CA LYS A 7 -23.41 5.01 -40.51
C LYS A 7 -21.90 5.23 -40.76
N ASN A 8 -21.22 4.18 -41.20
CA ASN A 8 -19.79 4.21 -41.48
C ASN A 8 -19.48 4.55 -42.96
N SER A 9 -20.35 5.30 -43.66
CA SER A 9 -20.08 5.81 -44.99
C SER A 9 -19.08 6.96 -45.00
N GLY A 10 -18.28 7.07 -46.09
CA GLY A 10 -17.32 8.15 -46.31
C GLY A 10 -15.90 7.86 -45.88
N PHE A 11 -15.04 8.88 -45.89
CA PHE A 11 -13.60 8.74 -45.59
C PHE A 11 -13.36 8.11 -44.24
N CYS A 12 -12.48 7.08 -44.19
CA CYS A 12 -11.88 6.66 -42.94
C CYS A 12 -10.82 7.70 -42.45
N MET A 13 -10.39 7.59 -41.23
CA MET A 13 -9.42 8.53 -40.63
C MET A 13 -8.12 8.62 -41.44
N GLY A 14 -7.50 7.48 -41.79
CA GLY A 14 -6.24 7.45 -42.55
C GLY A 14 -6.36 8.13 -43.91
N VAL A 15 -7.47 7.87 -44.63
CA VAL A 15 -7.76 8.53 -45.92
C VAL A 15 -8.00 10.02 -45.76
N ARG A 16 -8.82 10.42 -44.78
CA ARG A 16 -9.08 11.84 -44.47
C ARG A 16 -7.78 12.61 -44.22
N ARG A 17 -6.92 12.08 -43.33
CA ARG A 17 -5.62 12.68 -43.00
C ARG A 17 -4.75 12.87 -44.27
N ALA A 18 -4.67 11.86 -45.12
CA ALA A 18 -3.88 11.91 -46.33
C ALA A 18 -4.40 13.00 -47.29
N VAL A 19 -5.72 13.03 -47.52
CA VAL A 19 -6.36 14.02 -48.40
C VAL A 19 -6.24 15.46 -47.86
N GLU A 20 -6.52 15.66 -46.57
CA GLU A 20 -6.38 16.96 -45.92
C GLU A 20 -4.94 17.46 -45.95
N THR A 21 -3.95 16.60 -45.76
CA THR A 21 -2.53 16.95 -45.86
C THR A 21 -2.17 17.33 -47.26
N ALA A 22 -2.58 16.54 -48.25
CA ALA A 22 -2.33 16.87 -49.66
C ALA A 22 -3.02 18.19 -50.07
N LYS A 23 -4.21 18.47 -49.57
CA LYS A 23 -4.90 19.76 -49.81
C LYS A 23 -4.31 20.95 -49.07
N LYS A 24 -3.53 20.75 -48.01
CA LYS A 24 -2.81 21.81 -47.28
C LYS A 24 -1.45 22.12 -47.91
N ILE A 25 -0.82 21.11 -48.52
CA ILE A 25 0.55 21.17 -49.01
C ILE A 25 0.52 20.92 -50.52
N TYR A 26 -0.13 21.77 -51.26
CA TYR A 26 -0.21 21.68 -52.73
C TYR A 26 0.67 22.72 -53.42
N GLY A 27 0.95 22.55 -54.74
CA GLY A 27 1.62 23.53 -55.55
C GLY A 27 2.80 22.98 -56.36
N GLN A 28 3.54 23.90 -57.02
CA GLN A 28 4.71 23.51 -57.79
C GLN A 28 5.83 22.98 -56.89
N GLY A 29 6.47 21.86 -57.32
CA GLY A 29 7.48 21.16 -56.52
C GLY A 29 6.94 20.25 -55.44
N VAL A 30 5.61 20.04 -55.40
CA VAL A 30 4.96 19.00 -54.56
C VAL A 30 4.54 17.82 -55.44
N TYR A 31 4.95 16.67 -55.07
CA TYR A 31 4.69 15.41 -55.78
C TYR A 31 3.96 14.45 -54.87
N ILE A 32 3.10 13.59 -55.40
CA ILE A 32 2.48 12.47 -54.69
C ILE A 32 2.93 11.19 -55.36
N LEU A 33 3.45 10.25 -54.60
CA LEU A 33 3.91 8.97 -55.14
C LEU A 33 2.72 7.99 -55.24
N GLY A 34 2.25 7.78 -56.48
CA GLY A 34 1.02 7.08 -56.80
C GLY A 34 -0.24 7.89 -56.45
N GLU A 35 -1.40 7.30 -56.62
CA GLU A 35 -2.69 7.93 -56.19
C GLU A 35 -2.72 8.07 -54.67
N ILE A 36 -3.06 9.24 -54.15
CA ILE A 36 -3.17 9.50 -52.71
C ILE A 36 -4.18 8.55 -52.04
N ILE A 37 -5.29 8.28 -52.77
CA ILE A 37 -6.35 7.34 -52.47
C ILE A 37 -6.93 6.80 -53.79
N HIS A 38 -7.62 5.64 -53.74
CA HIS A 38 -8.29 5.10 -54.91
C HIS A 38 -9.67 5.80 -55.14
N ASN A 39 -9.65 7.06 -55.51
CA ASN A 39 -10.81 7.86 -55.90
C ASN A 39 -10.40 8.93 -56.93
N GLU A 40 -10.89 8.74 -58.15
CA GLU A 40 -10.54 9.60 -59.30
C GLU A 40 -10.92 11.06 -59.08
N SER A 41 -12.11 11.32 -58.56
CA SER A 41 -12.63 12.66 -58.29
C SER A 41 -11.71 13.45 -57.36
N VAL A 42 -11.21 12.82 -56.27
CA VAL A 42 -10.28 13.44 -55.31
C VAL A 42 -8.89 13.62 -55.95
N THR A 43 -8.46 12.64 -56.71
CA THR A 43 -7.17 12.68 -57.41
C THR A 43 -7.13 13.83 -58.41
N ASP A 44 -8.19 14.02 -59.15
CA ASP A 44 -8.31 15.10 -60.12
C ASP A 44 -8.43 16.48 -59.45
N GLU A 45 -9.07 16.60 -58.32
CA GLU A 45 -9.10 17.81 -57.52
C GLU A 45 -7.67 18.20 -57.07
N ILE A 46 -6.89 17.26 -56.59
CA ILE A 46 -5.50 17.52 -56.17
C ILE A 46 -4.61 17.88 -57.33
N LYS A 47 -4.76 17.25 -58.49
CA LYS A 47 -4.05 17.65 -59.73
C LYS A 47 -4.38 19.08 -60.15
N ARG A 48 -5.64 19.52 -60.06
CA ARG A 48 -6.04 20.90 -60.37
C ARG A 48 -5.40 21.93 -59.43
N LEU A 49 -5.06 21.54 -58.19
CA LEU A 49 -4.32 22.39 -57.25
C LEU A 49 -2.81 22.51 -57.57
N GLY A 50 -2.33 21.85 -58.66
CA GLY A 50 -0.96 21.94 -59.14
C GLY A 50 0.02 20.91 -58.61
N THR A 51 -0.47 19.92 -57.88
CA THR A 51 0.36 18.82 -57.40
C THR A 51 0.50 17.74 -58.48
N LYS A 52 1.73 17.30 -58.75
CA LYS A 52 2.02 16.27 -59.75
C LYS A 52 1.98 14.86 -59.11
N ILE A 53 1.33 13.93 -59.75
CA ILE A 53 1.38 12.50 -59.38
C ILE A 53 2.53 11.86 -60.14
N ILE A 54 3.36 11.10 -59.47
CA ILE A 54 4.49 10.33 -59.99
C ILE A 54 4.36 8.88 -59.66
N ASP A 55 4.92 8.00 -60.47
CA ASP A 55 4.87 6.54 -60.25
C ASP A 55 6.14 5.99 -59.61
N SER A 56 7.25 6.71 -59.77
CA SER A 56 8.54 6.30 -59.23
C SER A 56 9.24 7.45 -58.48
N PRO A 57 9.99 7.16 -57.37
CA PRO A 57 10.84 8.16 -56.71
C PRO A 57 11.96 8.68 -57.62
N ASP A 58 12.22 7.97 -58.72
CA ASP A 58 13.26 8.36 -59.67
C ASP A 58 12.86 9.53 -60.57
N GLU A 59 11.56 9.89 -60.63
CA GLU A 59 11.01 11.01 -61.38
C GLU A 59 11.22 12.38 -60.71
N VAL A 60 11.75 12.38 -59.47
CA VAL A 60 11.95 13.62 -58.71
C VAL A 60 13.39 13.77 -58.27
N ASP A 61 13.96 14.94 -58.54
CA ASP A 61 15.32 15.27 -58.11
C ASP A 61 15.33 16.32 -56.96
N ASN A 62 14.25 17.07 -56.79
CA ASN A 62 14.11 18.05 -55.71
C ASN A 62 12.62 18.28 -55.37
N GLY A 63 12.36 18.94 -54.22
CA GLY A 63 11.02 19.30 -53.82
C GLY A 63 10.50 18.48 -52.63
N THR A 64 9.19 18.29 -52.56
CA THR A 64 8.51 17.58 -51.50
C THR A 64 7.70 16.42 -52.08
N VAL A 65 7.91 15.22 -51.54
CA VAL A 65 7.15 14.02 -51.92
C VAL A 65 6.20 13.62 -50.78
N ILE A 66 4.92 13.49 -51.10
CA ILE A 66 3.89 12.98 -50.22
C ILE A 66 3.74 11.51 -50.48
N ILE A 67 3.93 10.68 -49.42
CA ILE A 67 3.67 9.25 -49.44
C ILE A 67 2.16 9.04 -49.24
N ARG A 68 1.54 8.19 -50.07
CA ARG A 68 0.12 7.87 -50.05
C ARG A 68 -0.32 7.08 -48.79
N SER A 69 -1.61 7.03 -48.51
CA SER A 69 -2.19 6.36 -47.34
C SER A 69 -1.90 4.85 -47.25
N HIS A 70 -1.59 4.19 -48.37
CA HIS A 70 -1.25 2.76 -48.44
C HIS A 70 0.19 2.44 -48.01
N GLY A 71 1.02 3.46 -47.83
CA GLY A 71 2.46 3.30 -47.57
C GLY A 71 3.25 2.84 -48.79
N VAL A 72 4.55 2.73 -48.61
CA VAL A 72 5.50 2.25 -49.62
C VAL A 72 6.58 1.39 -48.93
N GLY A 73 7.37 0.64 -49.72
CA GLY A 73 8.49 -0.12 -49.22
C GLY A 73 9.62 0.72 -48.69
N LYS A 74 10.50 0.17 -47.90
CA LYS A 74 11.65 0.81 -47.28
C LYS A 74 12.61 1.41 -48.36
N ASP A 75 12.80 0.70 -49.46
CA ASP A 75 13.63 1.14 -50.57
C ASP A 75 13.25 2.49 -51.16
N VAL A 76 11.96 2.84 -51.14
CA VAL A 76 11.45 4.12 -51.57
C VAL A 76 11.88 5.25 -50.65
N TYR A 77 11.82 5.05 -49.34
CA TYR A 77 12.31 6.01 -48.36
C TYR A 77 13.82 6.22 -48.50
N ASP A 78 14.59 5.12 -48.60
CA ASP A 78 16.04 5.14 -48.74
C ASP A 78 16.46 5.94 -50.00
N LYS A 79 15.73 5.78 -51.13
CA LYS A 79 15.99 6.53 -52.39
C LYS A 79 15.67 8.02 -52.25
N LEU A 80 14.55 8.39 -51.66
CA LEU A 80 14.16 9.78 -51.48
C LEU A 80 15.08 10.51 -50.50
N GLU A 81 15.47 9.84 -49.41
CA GLU A 81 16.43 10.37 -48.45
C GLU A 81 17.84 10.56 -49.06
N ALA A 82 18.33 9.60 -49.86
CA ALA A 82 19.59 9.73 -50.57
C ALA A 82 19.64 10.91 -51.55
N LYS A 83 18.48 11.29 -52.10
CA LYS A 83 18.32 12.47 -52.94
C LYS A 83 18.12 13.77 -52.15
N GLY A 84 18.00 13.73 -50.82
CA GLY A 84 17.71 14.88 -49.96
C GLY A 84 16.31 15.48 -50.16
N ILE A 85 15.36 14.69 -50.63
CA ILE A 85 13.99 15.10 -50.91
C ILE A 85 13.20 15.13 -49.61
N LYS A 86 12.42 16.18 -49.37
CA LYS A 86 11.55 16.30 -48.21
C LYS A 86 10.40 15.32 -48.35
N ILE A 87 10.29 14.41 -47.38
CA ILE A 87 9.22 13.42 -47.34
C ILE A 87 8.12 13.86 -46.36
N ILE A 88 6.86 13.79 -46.81
CA ILE A 88 5.66 13.93 -45.97
C ILE A 88 4.93 12.60 -45.99
N ASP A 89 5.04 11.86 -44.90
CA ASP A 89 4.46 10.54 -44.84
C ASP A 89 2.98 10.60 -44.40
N CYS A 90 2.09 10.29 -45.34
CA CYS A 90 0.65 10.17 -45.11
C CYS A 90 0.19 8.71 -44.98
N THR A 91 1.13 7.75 -44.78
CA THR A 91 0.81 6.34 -44.55
C THR A 91 -0.15 6.21 -43.35
N CYS A 92 -1.18 5.42 -43.53
CA CYS A 92 -2.15 5.17 -42.47
C CYS A 92 -1.45 4.54 -41.24
N PRO A 93 -1.71 4.99 -40.00
CA PRO A 93 -1.11 4.41 -38.79
C PRO A 93 -1.28 2.89 -38.68
N PHE A 94 -2.41 2.35 -39.12
CA PHE A 94 -2.64 0.90 -39.13
C PHE A 94 -1.72 0.17 -40.13
N VAL A 95 -1.37 0.80 -41.24
CA VAL A 95 -0.39 0.25 -42.19
C VAL A 95 1.01 0.35 -41.64
N LEU A 96 1.38 1.48 -40.99
CA LEU A 96 2.67 1.64 -40.33
C LEU A 96 2.87 0.59 -39.24
N LYS A 97 1.81 0.23 -38.50
CA LYS A 97 1.85 -0.85 -37.52
C LYS A 97 2.26 -2.19 -38.18
N ILE A 98 1.71 -2.48 -39.38
CA ILE A 98 2.05 -3.69 -40.12
C ILE A 98 3.52 -3.64 -40.58
N HIS A 99 3.97 -2.49 -41.10
CA HIS A 99 5.38 -2.30 -41.49
C HIS A 99 6.33 -2.59 -40.32
N ASN A 100 6.04 -2.07 -39.14
CA ASN A 100 6.86 -2.28 -37.94
C ASN A 100 6.87 -3.76 -37.50
N ILE A 101 5.72 -4.43 -37.53
CA ILE A 101 5.61 -5.86 -37.21
C ILE A 101 6.47 -6.67 -38.20
N VAL A 102 6.25 -6.48 -39.49
CA VAL A 102 6.94 -7.24 -40.53
C VAL A 102 8.45 -7.02 -40.46
N LYS A 103 8.90 -5.75 -40.33
CA LYS A 103 10.32 -5.42 -40.17
C LYS A 103 10.96 -6.13 -38.98
N LYS A 104 10.29 -6.11 -37.82
CA LYS A 104 10.78 -6.73 -36.58
C LYS A 104 10.90 -8.24 -36.75
N TYR A 105 9.82 -8.92 -37.13
CA TYR A 105 9.78 -10.36 -37.20
C TYR A 105 10.65 -10.93 -38.33
N HIS A 106 10.80 -10.19 -39.45
CA HIS A 106 11.77 -10.54 -40.47
C HIS A 106 13.20 -10.49 -39.94
N ALA A 107 13.58 -9.45 -39.20
CA ALA A 107 14.89 -9.36 -38.54
C ALA A 107 15.13 -10.49 -37.52
N ASP A 108 14.06 -10.97 -36.84
CA ASP A 108 14.08 -12.06 -35.87
C ASP A 108 14.10 -13.47 -36.57
N GLY A 109 14.18 -13.49 -37.91
CA GLY A 109 14.27 -14.69 -38.71
C GLY A 109 12.96 -15.46 -38.88
N TYR A 110 11.83 -14.79 -38.81
CA TYR A 110 10.51 -15.36 -39.13
C TYR A 110 10.26 -15.28 -40.65
N ARG A 111 9.66 -16.33 -41.21
CA ARG A 111 9.06 -16.25 -42.52
C ARG A 111 7.78 -15.41 -42.46
N ILE A 112 7.72 -14.37 -43.27
CA ILE A 112 6.55 -13.48 -43.30
C ILE A 112 5.52 -14.04 -44.28
N ILE A 113 4.27 -14.12 -43.81
CA ILE A 113 3.11 -14.46 -44.66
C ILE A 113 2.13 -13.28 -44.57
N ILE A 114 1.77 -12.76 -45.75
CA ILE A 114 0.84 -11.65 -45.88
C ILE A 114 -0.46 -12.15 -46.51
N THR A 115 -1.59 -12.04 -45.80
CA THR A 115 -2.88 -12.32 -46.42
C THR A 115 -3.39 -11.07 -47.11
N GLY A 116 -3.54 -11.12 -48.44
CA GLY A 116 -3.91 -9.95 -49.22
C GLY A 116 -3.78 -10.13 -50.71
N GLU A 117 -4.18 -9.08 -51.44
CA GLU A 117 -4.07 -9.06 -52.91
C GLU A 117 -2.63 -8.73 -53.31
N LYS A 118 -1.92 -9.64 -54.03
CA LYS A 118 -0.48 -9.58 -54.31
C LYS A 118 -0.02 -8.25 -54.94
N ASP A 119 -0.80 -7.74 -55.89
CA ASP A 119 -0.43 -6.53 -56.65
C ASP A 119 -1.01 -5.23 -56.01
N HIS A 120 -1.68 -5.35 -54.87
CA HIS A 120 -2.24 -4.19 -54.18
C HIS A 120 -1.12 -3.31 -53.61
N PRO A 121 -1.16 -1.97 -53.77
CA PRO A 121 -0.12 -1.08 -53.29
C PRO A 121 0.24 -1.20 -51.81
N GLU A 122 -0.74 -1.50 -50.94
CA GLU A 122 -0.50 -1.74 -49.51
C GLU A 122 0.33 -2.99 -49.29
N VAL A 123 0.00 -4.09 -49.96
CA VAL A 123 0.70 -5.39 -49.84
C VAL A 123 2.12 -5.29 -50.38
N VAL A 124 2.30 -4.62 -51.54
CA VAL A 124 3.62 -4.30 -52.10
C VAL A 124 4.46 -3.47 -51.11
N GLY A 125 3.84 -2.45 -50.51
CA GLY A 125 4.49 -1.61 -49.49
C GLY A 125 4.93 -2.43 -48.28
N ILE A 126 4.03 -3.27 -47.72
CA ILE A 126 4.34 -4.14 -46.57
C ILE A 126 5.48 -5.10 -46.90
N ASN A 127 5.45 -5.75 -48.09
CA ASN A 127 6.48 -6.67 -48.53
C ASN A 127 7.88 -6.03 -48.65
N GLY A 128 7.92 -4.74 -49.02
CA GLY A 128 9.17 -3.97 -49.08
C GLY A 128 9.87 -3.76 -47.72
N TRP A 129 9.20 -4.05 -46.60
CA TRP A 129 9.79 -3.99 -45.25
C TRP A 129 10.38 -5.31 -44.79
N CYS A 130 10.27 -6.39 -45.59
CA CYS A 130 10.95 -7.67 -45.43
C CYS A 130 11.71 -8.08 -46.66
N ASP A 131 12.37 -7.12 -47.32
CA ASP A 131 13.22 -7.34 -48.49
C ASP A 131 12.50 -8.07 -49.65
N ASN A 132 11.19 -7.87 -49.76
CA ASN A 132 10.30 -8.53 -50.74
C ASN A 132 10.29 -10.06 -50.64
N SER A 133 10.60 -10.63 -49.47
CA SER A 133 10.69 -12.09 -49.23
C SER A 133 9.39 -12.70 -48.72
N ALA A 134 8.34 -11.94 -48.49
CA ALA A 134 7.10 -12.47 -47.94
C ALA A 134 6.35 -13.36 -48.93
N THR A 135 5.71 -14.39 -48.38
CA THR A 135 4.73 -15.19 -49.12
C THR A 135 3.37 -14.49 -49.04
N VAL A 136 2.86 -14.03 -50.17
CA VAL A 136 1.53 -13.38 -50.23
C VAL A 136 0.50 -14.42 -50.61
N ILE A 137 -0.59 -14.52 -49.83
CA ILE A 137 -1.67 -15.51 -50.03
C ILE A 137 -3.03 -14.80 -50.03
N ASP A 138 -3.93 -15.27 -50.85
CA ASP A 138 -5.34 -14.81 -50.89
C ASP A 138 -6.29 -16.02 -50.76
N GLU A 139 -6.66 -16.63 -51.89
CA GLU A 139 -7.59 -17.78 -51.94
C GLU A 139 -6.85 -19.12 -51.92
N ASP A 140 -5.59 -19.12 -52.33
CA ASP A 140 -4.72 -20.27 -52.53
C ASP A 140 -3.88 -20.69 -51.31
N TYR A 141 -4.33 -20.34 -50.12
CA TYR A 141 -3.58 -20.56 -48.87
C TYR A 141 -3.24 -22.05 -48.59
N GLU A 142 -4.05 -22.97 -49.13
CA GLU A 142 -3.81 -24.41 -48.96
C GLU A 142 -2.56 -24.91 -49.76
N SER A 143 -2.14 -24.16 -50.78
CA SER A 143 -0.98 -24.49 -51.62
C SER A 143 0.36 -24.11 -50.98
N VAL A 144 0.35 -23.40 -49.85
CA VAL A 144 1.58 -22.94 -49.19
C VAL A 144 2.34 -24.10 -48.58
N SER A 145 3.54 -24.35 -49.11
CA SER A 145 4.48 -25.31 -48.52
C SER A 145 5.05 -24.73 -47.23
N LEU A 146 4.96 -25.50 -46.15
CA LEU A 146 5.48 -25.16 -44.82
C LEU A 146 6.44 -26.28 -44.41
N ASP A 147 7.66 -25.89 -43.99
CA ASP A 147 8.63 -26.83 -43.46
C ASP A 147 8.40 -27.06 -41.97
N GLU A 148 8.65 -28.28 -41.50
CA GLU A 148 8.57 -28.61 -40.08
C GLU A 148 9.59 -27.79 -39.30
N GLY A 149 9.10 -27.08 -38.27
CA GLY A 149 9.93 -26.25 -37.41
C GLY A 149 10.17 -24.81 -37.88
N GLU A 150 9.50 -24.34 -38.93
CA GLU A 150 9.52 -22.93 -39.32
C GLU A 150 8.91 -22.01 -38.25
N LYS A 151 9.45 -20.80 -38.19
CA LYS A 151 8.86 -19.67 -37.44
C LYS A 151 8.07 -18.80 -38.42
N ILE A 152 6.80 -18.63 -38.19
CA ILE A 152 5.94 -17.89 -39.10
C ILE A 152 5.35 -16.69 -38.41
N CYS A 153 5.40 -15.53 -39.08
CA CYS A 153 4.66 -14.35 -38.74
C CYS A 153 3.56 -14.10 -39.77
N LEU A 154 2.31 -14.21 -39.37
CA LEU A 154 1.13 -14.03 -40.21
C LEU A 154 0.52 -12.65 -39.98
N VAL A 155 0.46 -11.83 -41.02
CA VAL A 155 -0.20 -10.52 -41.05
C VAL A 155 -1.24 -10.44 -42.14
N SER A 156 -2.14 -9.46 -42.08
CA SER A 156 -3.15 -9.26 -43.10
C SER A 156 -3.13 -7.84 -43.67
N GLN A 157 -3.50 -7.71 -44.95
CA GLN A 157 -3.88 -6.43 -45.54
C GLN A 157 -5.03 -5.82 -44.76
N THR A 158 -5.00 -4.50 -44.51
CA THR A 158 -5.99 -3.79 -43.67
C THR A 158 -7.44 -3.95 -44.14
N THR A 159 -7.64 -4.20 -45.44
CA THR A 159 -8.95 -4.37 -46.06
C THR A 159 -9.33 -5.83 -46.32
N PHE A 160 -8.57 -6.80 -45.80
CA PHE A 160 -8.83 -8.23 -46.03
C PHE A 160 -10.12 -8.68 -45.33
N PRO A 161 -10.90 -9.62 -45.91
CA PRO A 161 -12.13 -10.15 -45.29
C PRO A 161 -11.81 -10.98 -44.03
N GLU A 162 -12.44 -10.62 -42.90
CA GLU A 162 -12.22 -11.30 -41.61
C GLU A 162 -12.59 -12.79 -41.66
N THR A 163 -13.72 -13.11 -42.31
CA THR A 163 -14.15 -14.51 -42.44
C THR A 163 -13.15 -15.39 -43.20
N ARG A 164 -12.44 -14.81 -44.18
CA ARG A 164 -11.37 -15.50 -44.90
C ARG A 164 -10.11 -15.62 -44.07
N PHE A 165 -9.72 -14.57 -43.37
CA PHE A 165 -8.58 -14.60 -42.46
C PHE A 165 -8.73 -15.70 -41.39
N LYS A 166 -9.89 -15.85 -40.80
CA LYS A 166 -10.19 -16.89 -39.81
C LYS A 166 -9.99 -18.31 -40.39
N LYS A 167 -10.37 -18.56 -41.65
CA LYS A 167 -10.16 -19.85 -42.33
C LYS A 167 -8.65 -20.12 -42.52
N ILE A 168 -7.91 -19.10 -42.96
CA ILE A 168 -6.46 -19.17 -43.12
C ILE A 168 -5.79 -19.47 -41.79
N LEU A 169 -6.18 -18.76 -40.73
CA LEU A 169 -5.65 -18.99 -39.39
C LEU A 169 -5.94 -20.41 -38.90
N GLU A 170 -7.15 -20.92 -39.11
CA GLU A 170 -7.49 -22.31 -38.79
C GLU A 170 -6.61 -23.34 -39.53
N PHE A 171 -6.30 -23.08 -40.81
CA PHE A 171 -5.40 -23.90 -41.59
C PHE A 171 -3.99 -23.92 -40.99
N PHE A 172 -3.39 -22.75 -40.70
CA PHE A 172 -2.03 -22.67 -40.16
C PHE A 172 -1.94 -23.21 -38.73
N SER A 173 -2.97 -23.04 -37.91
CA SER A 173 -2.98 -23.55 -36.53
C SER A 173 -2.95 -25.08 -36.43
N LYS A 174 -3.33 -25.78 -37.50
CA LYS A 174 -3.28 -27.25 -37.57
C LYS A 174 -1.93 -27.82 -38.07
N LYS A 175 -0.98 -26.95 -38.45
CA LYS A 175 0.33 -27.33 -38.92
C LYS A 175 1.35 -27.46 -37.80
N THR A 176 2.32 -28.35 -37.96
CA THR A 176 3.41 -28.53 -37.00
C THR A 176 4.48 -27.47 -37.24
N LEU A 177 4.31 -26.31 -36.62
CA LEU A 177 5.23 -25.16 -36.70
C LEU A 177 6.02 -25.02 -35.40
N LYS A 178 7.23 -24.45 -35.46
CA LYS A 178 8.01 -24.11 -34.28
C LYS A 178 7.35 -22.97 -33.50
N THR A 179 6.92 -21.94 -34.22
CA THR A 179 6.24 -20.78 -33.66
C THR A 179 5.34 -20.18 -34.72
N LEU A 180 4.10 -19.86 -34.37
CA LEU A 180 3.17 -19.13 -35.22
C LEU A 180 2.75 -17.87 -34.46
N GLU A 181 3.26 -16.72 -34.93
CA GLU A 181 2.85 -15.41 -34.45
C GLU A 181 1.79 -14.84 -35.39
N VAL A 182 0.65 -14.50 -34.84
CA VAL A 182 -0.50 -14.05 -35.63
C VAL A 182 -0.86 -12.64 -35.22
N PHE A 183 -0.90 -11.77 -36.21
CA PHE A 183 -1.33 -10.38 -36.05
C PHE A 183 -2.56 -10.13 -36.91
N GLU A 184 -3.70 -10.00 -36.27
CA GLU A 184 -4.95 -9.61 -36.93
C GLU A 184 -4.89 -8.11 -37.22
N THR A 185 -4.34 -7.78 -38.41
CA THR A 185 -4.11 -6.39 -38.85
C THR A 185 -5.22 -5.81 -39.74
N ILE A 186 -6.38 -6.47 -39.77
CA ILE A 186 -7.58 -5.97 -40.44
C ILE A 186 -8.03 -4.70 -39.73
N CYS A 187 -8.20 -3.60 -40.52
CA CYS A 187 -8.58 -2.33 -39.96
C CYS A 187 -10.01 -2.40 -39.40
N TYR A 188 -10.18 -1.92 -38.16
CA TYR A 188 -11.47 -1.86 -37.47
C TYR A 188 -12.56 -1.15 -38.33
N THR A 189 -12.22 -0.03 -38.95
CA THR A 189 -13.19 0.68 -39.80
C THR A 189 -13.59 -0.11 -41.04
N THR A 190 -12.74 -1.03 -41.51
CA THR A 190 -13.08 -1.97 -42.59
C THR A 190 -14.03 -3.03 -42.09
N ARG A 191 -13.79 -3.60 -40.91
CA ARG A 191 -14.69 -4.59 -40.29
C ARG A 191 -16.09 -4.04 -40.07
N GLU A 192 -16.22 -2.90 -39.45
CA GLU A 192 -17.51 -2.26 -39.22
C GLU A 192 -18.30 -2.02 -40.52
N ARG A 193 -17.62 -1.55 -41.59
CA ARG A 193 -18.27 -1.36 -42.90
C ARG A 193 -18.73 -2.67 -43.51
N GLN A 194 -17.96 -3.72 -43.40
CA GLN A 194 -18.34 -5.05 -43.91
C GLN A 194 -19.53 -5.61 -43.11
N GLU A 195 -19.51 -5.53 -41.81
CA GLU A 195 -20.65 -5.95 -40.95
C GLU A 195 -21.90 -5.16 -41.25
N GLU A 196 -21.81 -3.83 -41.39
CA GLU A 196 -22.95 -2.97 -41.70
C GLU A 196 -23.50 -3.24 -43.10
N ALA A 197 -22.61 -3.45 -44.08
CA ALA A 197 -23.03 -3.84 -45.44
C ALA A 197 -23.74 -5.21 -45.45
N GLU A 198 -23.28 -6.16 -44.65
CA GLU A 198 -23.91 -7.47 -44.51
C GLU A 198 -25.30 -7.37 -43.89
N ILE A 199 -25.45 -6.57 -42.82
CA ILE A 199 -26.74 -6.35 -42.14
C ILE A 199 -27.73 -5.65 -43.07
N LEU A 200 -27.31 -4.59 -43.77
CA LEU A 200 -28.17 -3.83 -44.67
C LEU A 200 -28.56 -4.67 -45.88
N SER A 201 -27.61 -5.39 -46.50
CA SER A 201 -27.88 -6.22 -47.67
C SER A 201 -28.88 -7.37 -47.40
N LYS A 202 -28.97 -7.87 -46.17
CA LYS A 202 -29.96 -8.88 -45.74
C LYS A 202 -31.35 -8.27 -45.49
N THR A 203 -31.44 -6.96 -45.28
CA THR A 203 -32.68 -6.30 -44.86
C THR A 203 -33.27 -5.35 -45.86
N CYS A 204 -32.53 -4.99 -46.90
CA CYS A 204 -32.92 -4.08 -47.95
C CYS A 204 -33.27 -4.83 -49.27
N ASP A 205 -34.18 -4.28 -50.05
CA ASP A 205 -34.58 -4.85 -51.35
C ASP A 205 -33.58 -4.50 -52.46
N ALA A 206 -32.85 -3.39 -52.27
CA ALA A 206 -31.77 -2.98 -53.17
C ALA A 206 -30.61 -2.33 -52.39
N MET A 207 -29.41 -2.45 -52.88
CA MET A 207 -28.21 -1.85 -52.32
C MET A 207 -27.50 -0.97 -53.33
N VAL A 208 -27.04 0.20 -52.87
CA VAL A 208 -26.15 1.07 -53.64
C VAL A 208 -24.80 1.14 -52.96
N VAL A 209 -23.77 0.75 -53.67
CA VAL A 209 -22.37 0.79 -53.22
C VAL A 209 -21.67 1.94 -53.91
N VAL A 210 -21.28 2.95 -53.17
CA VAL A 210 -20.66 4.17 -53.70
C VAL A 210 -19.13 4.12 -53.48
N GLY A 211 -18.35 4.36 -54.53
CA GLY A 211 -16.91 4.51 -54.44
C GLY A 211 -16.10 4.08 -55.67
N GLY A 212 -14.81 4.32 -55.61
CA GLY A 212 -13.91 4.05 -56.75
C GLY A 212 -13.88 2.58 -57.16
N LYS A 213 -13.97 2.33 -58.49
CA LYS A 213 -13.98 0.97 -59.09
C LYS A 213 -12.66 0.21 -58.87
N HIS A 214 -11.55 0.93 -58.53
CA HIS A 214 -10.26 0.35 -58.27
C HIS A 214 -10.00 0.12 -56.74
N SER A 215 -10.89 0.63 -55.87
CA SER A 215 -10.76 0.45 -54.42
C SER A 215 -11.04 -0.98 -53.98
N SER A 216 -10.08 -1.64 -53.36
CA SER A 216 -10.19 -2.98 -52.79
C SER A 216 -11.32 -3.07 -51.77
N ASN A 217 -11.42 -2.10 -50.84
CA ASN A 217 -12.46 -2.05 -49.84
C ASN A 217 -13.85 -1.95 -50.48
N THR A 218 -14.07 -1.07 -51.51
CA THR A 218 -15.34 -0.90 -52.15
C THR A 218 -15.79 -2.15 -52.92
N LYS A 219 -14.84 -2.82 -53.63
CA LYS A 219 -15.08 -4.10 -54.29
C LYS A 219 -15.54 -5.18 -53.31
N LYS A 220 -14.96 -5.23 -52.12
CA LYS A 220 -15.32 -6.19 -51.07
C LYS A 220 -16.73 -5.92 -50.52
N LEU A 221 -17.08 -4.64 -50.26
CA LEU A 221 -18.46 -4.26 -49.89
C LEU A 221 -19.47 -4.67 -50.96
N MET A 222 -19.14 -4.44 -52.23
CA MET A 222 -19.98 -4.86 -53.33
C MET A 222 -20.23 -6.37 -53.34
N ARG A 223 -19.16 -7.20 -53.19
CA ARG A 223 -19.28 -8.67 -53.12
C ARG A 223 -20.14 -9.13 -51.94
N ILE A 224 -19.99 -8.49 -50.77
CA ILE A 224 -20.85 -8.79 -49.61
C ILE A 224 -22.31 -8.48 -49.89
N CYS A 225 -22.61 -7.32 -50.50
CA CYS A 225 -23.97 -6.96 -50.87
C CYS A 225 -24.52 -7.91 -51.89
N GLN A 226 -23.79 -8.29 -52.94
CA GLN A 226 -24.20 -9.26 -53.96
C GLN A 226 -24.48 -10.66 -53.41
N GLY A 227 -23.80 -11.06 -52.35
CA GLY A 227 -24.04 -12.36 -51.70
C GLY A 227 -25.37 -12.44 -50.94
N ASN A 228 -25.99 -11.28 -50.62
CA ASN A 228 -27.19 -11.21 -49.77
C ASN A 228 -28.39 -10.50 -50.45
N CYS A 229 -28.16 -9.70 -51.51
CA CYS A 229 -29.18 -8.89 -52.18
C CYS A 229 -29.06 -9.07 -53.68
N GLU A 230 -30.21 -9.29 -54.36
CA GLU A 230 -30.24 -9.50 -55.81
C GLU A 230 -29.99 -8.20 -56.60
N SER A 231 -30.44 -7.07 -56.06
CA SER A 231 -30.33 -5.78 -56.72
C SER A 231 -29.23 -4.91 -56.11
N VAL A 232 -28.00 -5.00 -56.64
CA VAL A 232 -26.86 -4.21 -56.19
C VAL A 232 -26.36 -3.30 -57.30
N TYR A 233 -26.32 -2.01 -57.02
CA TYR A 233 -25.84 -0.97 -57.92
C TYR A 233 -24.48 -0.45 -57.43
N PHE A 234 -23.48 -0.49 -58.31
CA PHE A 234 -22.10 0.00 -57.99
C PHE A 234 -21.82 1.24 -58.82
N ILE A 235 -21.56 2.34 -58.15
CA ILE A 235 -21.33 3.64 -58.77
C ILE A 235 -20.09 4.32 -58.24
N SER A 236 -19.36 5.06 -59.09
CA SER A 236 -18.23 5.93 -58.69
C SER A 236 -18.69 7.36 -58.41
N ASN A 237 -19.70 7.83 -59.16
CA ASN A 237 -20.27 9.17 -58.99
C ASN A 237 -21.79 9.10 -58.85
N PRO A 238 -22.42 10.03 -58.12
CA PRO A 238 -23.87 10.12 -57.98
C PRO A 238 -24.62 10.19 -59.31
N ASP A 239 -24.04 10.82 -60.31
CA ASP A 239 -24.62 11.01 -61.68
C ASP A 239 -24.74 9.67 -62.44
N GLU A 240 -24.00 8.63 -62.06
CA GLU A 240 -24.10 7.31 -62.70
C GLU A 240 -25.45 6.61 -62.40
N LEU A 241 -26.21 7.09 -61.39
CA LEU A 241 -27.39 6.44 -60.87
C LEU A 241 -28.68 7.01 -61.46
N ASN A 242 -29.48 6.14 -62.06
CA ASN A 242 -30.82 6.52 -62.46
C ASN A 242 -31.78 6.30 -61.28
N TYR A 243 -32.03 7.35 -60.53
CA TYR A 243 -32.85 7.33 -59.30
C TYR A 243 -34.30 6.87 -59.54
N LYS A 244 -34.86 7.05 -60.76
CA LYS A 244 -36.22 6.59 -61.09
C LYS A 244 -36.38 5.07 -61.00
N ASN A 245 -35.32 4.30 -61.19
CA ASN A 245 -35.34 2.84 -61.13
C ASN A 245 -35.61 2.31 -59.71
N PHE A 246 -35.43 3.15 -58.67
CA PHE A 246 -35.57 2.73 -57.28
C PHE A 246 -37.00 2.86 -56.73
N ARG A 247 -37.93 3.49 -57.45
CA ARG A 247 -39.30 3.71 -57.00
C ARG A 247 -40.05 2.44 -56.61
N ASN A 248 -39.67 1.29 -57.16
CA ASN A 248 -40.32 0.01 -56.92
C ASN A 248 -39.82 -0.73 -55.66
N TYR A 249 -38.70 -0.30 -55.07
CA TYR A 249 -38.14 -0.90 -53.86
C TYR A 249 -38.80 -0.30 -52.61
N LYS A 250 -39.03 -1.14 -51.60
CA LYS A 250 -39.55 -0.67 -50.31
C LYS A 250 -38.44 -0.09 -49.44
N LYS A 251 -37.28 -0.74 -49.46
CA LYS A 251 -36.09 -0.33 -48.69
C LYS A 251 -34.86 -0.36 -49.58
N VAL A 252 -34.07 0.71 -49.55
CA VAL A 252 -32.81 0.84 -50.28
C VAL A 252 -31.70 1.15 -49.27
N GLY A 253 -30.63 0.35 -49.25
CA GLY A 253 -29.43 0.57 -48.41
C GLY A 253 -28.34 1.24 -49.24
N ILE A 254 -27.68 2.24 -48.67
CA ILE A 254 -26.53 2.92 -49.29
C ILE A 254 -25.32 2.65 -48.42
N VAL A 255 -24.25 2.10 -49.00
CA VAL A 255 -22.92 1.91 -48.36
C VAL A 255 -21.85 2.58 -49.20
N ALA A 256 -20.79 3.11 -48.55
CA ALA A 256 -19.70 3.75 -49.25
C ALA A 256 -18.36 3.21 -48.83
N GLY A 257 -17.42 3.18 -49.78
CA GLY A 257 -16.02 2.79 -49.52
C GLY A 257 -15.27 3.77 -48.62
N ALA A 258 -14.18 3.31 -48.00
CA ALA A 258 -13.33 4.12 -47.11
C ALA A 258 -12.61 5.27 -47.84
N SER A 259 -12.48 5.21 -49.14
CA SER A 259 -11.91 6.23 -50.03
C SER A 259 -12.95 7.10 -50.72
N THR A 260 -14.23 7.05 -50.31
CA THR A 260 -15.33 7.83 -50.86
C THR A 260 -15.56 9.08 -50.03
N PRO A 261 -15.62 10.29 -50.63
CA PRO A 261 -16.02 11.50 -49.89
C PRO A 261 -17.43 11.36 -49.28
N ASN A 262 -17.62 11.93 -48.10
CA ASN A 262 -18.91 11.90 -47.40
C ASN A 262 -20.01 12.57 -48.26
N GLU A 263 -19.64 13.62 -48.94
CA GLU A 263 -20.49 14.43 -49.82
C GLU A 263 -21.17 13.55 -50.90
N GLN A 264 -20.40 12.64 -51.53
CA GLN A 264 -20.90 11.78 -52.60
C GLN A 264 -21.97 10.79 -52.06
N SER A 265 -21.74 10.17 -50.92
CA SER A 265 -22.72 9.24 -50.33
C SER A 265 -23.98 9.95 -49.83
N MET A 266 -23.82 11.18 -49.33
CA MET A 266 -24.90 12.03 -48.89
C MET A 266 -25.74 12.54 -50.06
N GLU A 267 -25.10 12.93 -51.19
CA GLU A 267 -25.76 13.35 -52.39
C GLU A 267 -26.63 12.22 -52.98
N VAL A 268 -26.13 11.00 -53.02
CA VAL A 268 -26.93 9.82 -53.41
C VAL A 268 -28.16 9.64 -52.51
N PHE A 269 -27.95 9.80 -51.19
CA PHE A 269 -29.05 9.68 -50.22
C PHE A 269 -30.13 10.76 -50.47
N ILE A 270 -29.73 12.03 -50.62
CA ILE A 270 -30.62 13.18 -50.84
C ILE A 270 -31.39 12.99 -52.15
N ASN A 271 -30.71 12.68 -53.25
CA ASN A 271 -31.35 12.51 -54.57
C ASN A 271 -32.35 11.34 -54.57
N MET A 272 -32.12 10.29 -53.75
CA MET A 272 -33.10 9.20 -53.55
C MET A 272 -34.31 9.63 -52.76
N GLU A 273 -34.11 10.41 -51.68
CA GLU A 273 -35.20 10.94 -50.85
C GLU A 273 -36.07 11.94 -51.65
N GLU A 274 -35.45 12.80 -52.46
CA GLU A 274 -36.16 13.75 -53.33
C GLU A 274 -36.99 13.03 -54.41
N THR A 275 -36.51 11.90 -54.93
CA THR A 275 -37.26 11.08 -55.92
C THR A 275 -38.45 10.39 -55.28
N ASN A 276 -38.52 10.35 -53.98
CA ASN A 276 -39.62 9.81 -53.17
C ASN A 276 -40.66 10.94 -52.94
N GLU A 277 -41.73 11.00 -53.71
CA GLU A 277 -42.78 12.05 -53.62
C GLU A 277 -43.55 12.10 -52.26
N VAL A 278 -43.11 11.32 -51.28
CA VAL A 278 -43.57 11.41 -49.87
C VAL A 278 -42.55 12.32 -49.13
N LYS A 279 -42.95 13.55 -48.87
CA LYS A 279 -42.19 14.49 -47.98
C LYS A 279 -41.98 13.83 -46.61
N SER A 280 -40.91 13.08 -46.45
CA SER A 280 -40.34 12.80 -45.12
C SER A 280 -39.50 14.02 -44.72
N SER A 281 -39.78 14.60 -43.58
CA SER A 281 -39.19 15.83 -43.06
C SER A 281 -37.74 15.62 -42.54
N ASN A 282 -36.99 14.72 -43.16
CA ASN A 282 -35.58 14.52 -42.76
C ASN A 282 -34.73 15.53 -43.50
N THR A 283 -34.43 16.64 -42.83
CA THR A 283 -33.51 17.66 -43.34
C THR A 283 -32.07 17.10 -43.39
N MET A 284 -31.24 17.69 -44.25
CA MET A 284 -29.80 17.38 -44.34
C MET A 284 -29.12 17.43 -42.96
N GLU A 285 -29.59 18.32 -42.07
CA GLU A 285 -29.12 18.42 -40.69
C GLU A 285 -29.47 17.19 -39.85
N GLU A 286 -30.63 16.60 -40.00
CA GLU A 286 -31.03 15.35 -39.30
C GLU A 286 -30.25 14.14 -39.80
N ALA A 287 -30.00 14.07 -41.14
CA ALA A 287 -29.15 13.04 -41.71
C ALA A 287 -27.69 13.18 -41.27
N MET A 288 -27.14 14.40 -41.19
CA MET A 288 -25.82 14.69 -40.65
C MET A 288 -25.75 14.43 -39.14
N SER A 289 -26.81 14.75 -38.38
CA SER A 289 -26.93 14.46 -36.97
C SER A 289 -26.97 12.94 -36.72
N ALA A 290 -27.70 12.18 -37.50
CA ALA A 290 -27.75 10.73 -37.42
C ALA A 290 -26.38 10.06 -37.71
N MET A 291 -25.57 10.65 -38.59
CA MET A 291 -24.17 10.24 -38.84
C MET A 291 -23.23 10.68 -37.70
N GLY A 292 -23.58 11.77 -36.99
CA GLY A 292 -22.79 12.31 -35.86
C GLY A 292 -23.04 11.61 -34.55
N ASP A 293 -24.21 11.05 -34.35
CA ASP A 293 -24.67 10.52 -33.04
C ASP A 293 -24.12 9.12 -32.65
N SER A 294 -23.30 8.52 -33.49
CA SER A 294 -22.65 7.25 -33.16
C SER A 294 -21.31 7.43 -32.43
N GLN A 295 -21.14 8.56 -31.71
CA GLN A 295 -19.96 8.67 -30.83
C GLN A 295 -20.10 7.71 -29.64
N PRO A 296 -19.10 6.91 -29.33
CA PRO A 296 -19.12 6.08 -28.14
C PRO A 296 -19.35 6.95 -26.91
N LYS A 297 -20.29 6.55 -26.05
CA LYS A 297 -20.52 7.24 -24.79
C LYS A 297 -19.36 6.99 -23.85
N PHE A 298 -18.42 7.88 -23.82
CA PHE A 298 -17.30 7.84 -22.91
C PHE A 298 -17.73 8.13 -21.47
N ARG A 299 -16.95 7.61 -20.54
CA ARG A 299 -17.13 7.87 -19.10
C ARG A 299 -15.79 8.33 -18.52
N ILE A 300 -15.85 9.28 -17.60
CA ILE A 300 -14.66 9.68 -16.83
C ILE A 300 -14.15 8.47 -16.03
N GLY A 301 -12.85 8.24 -16.04
CA GLY A 301 -12.19 7.08 -15.43
C GLY A 301 -12.21 5.82 -16.30
N GLN A 302 -12.72 5.88 -17.52
CA GLN A 302 -12.70 4.74 -18.43
C GLN A 302 -11.31 4.57 -19.04
N LYS A 303 -10.74 3.38 -18.93
CA LYS A 303 -9.51 2.98 -19.63
C LYS A 303 -9.86 2.58 -21.06
N ILE A 304 -9.12 3.08 -22.01
CA ILE A 304 -9.29 2.81 -23.44
C ILE A 304 -7.92 2.58 -24.08
N THR A 305 -7.92 1.70 -25.08
CA THR A 305 -6.77 1.53 -25.96
C THR A 305 -6.92 2.47 -27.13
N ALA A 306 -5.89 3.25 -27.42
CA ALA A 306 -5.84 4.18 -28.55
C ALA A 306 -4.58 3.94 -29.36
N THR A 307 -4.68 4.13 -30.67
CA THR A 307 -3.54 3.97 -31.59
C THR A 307 -2.87 5.34 -31.80
N ILE A 308 -1.55 5.39 -31.70
CA ILE A 308 -0.77 6.62 -31.97
C ILE A 308 -0.90 6.94 -33.48
N SER A 309 -1.52 8.05 -33.79
CA SER A 309 -1.69 8.50 -35.19
C SER A 309 -0.59 9.46 -35.63
N ALA A 310 -0.12 10.31 -34.72
CA ALA A 310 1.00 11.23 -35.00
C ALA A 310 1.67 11.66 -33.68
N ALA A 311 2.96 11.98 -33.77
CA ALA A 311 3.70 12.66 -32.71
C ALA A 311 3.83 14.15 -33.09
N THR A 312 3.43 15.06 -32.20
CA THR A 312 3.50 16.50 -32.34
C THR A 312 4.40 17.11 -31.28
N ASP A 313 4.72 18.38 -31.37
CA ASP A 313 5.55 19.07 -30.36
C ASP A 313 4.82 19.26 -29.01
N ASP A 314 3.48 19.16 -29.01
CA ASP A 314 2.61 19.33 -27.84
C ASP A 314 2.18 18.00 -27.21
N GLY A 315 2.49 16.83 -27.84
CA GLY A 315 2.13 15.51 -27.38
C GLY A 315 1.77 14.55 -28.51
N LEU A 316 0.93 13.55 -28.22
CA LEU A 316 0.53 12.53 -29.20
C LEU A 316 -0.91 12.75 -29.67
N ALA A 317 -1.11 12.72 -30.98
CA ALA A 317 -2.44 12.55 -31.55
C ALA A 317 -2.80 11.06 -31.50
N LEU A 318 -3.91 10.75 -30.85
CA LEU A 318 -4.36 9.37 -30.64
C LEU A 318 -5.68 9.15 -31.36
N TYR A 319 -5.76 8.01 -32.04
CA TYR A 319 -6.99 7.51 -32.60
C TYR A 319 -7.62 6.46 -31.67
N ILE A 320 -8.83 6.75 -31.24
CA ILE A 320 -9.61 5.81 -30.41
C ILE A 320 -10.56 5.05 -31.34
N ASN A 321 -10.55 3.73 -31.27
CA ASN A 321 -11.50 2.90 -31.97
C ASN A 321 -12.94 3.37 -31.68
N ASN A 322 -13.78 3.42 -32.71
CA ASN A 322 -15.15 3.95 -32.68
C ASN A 322 -15.28 5.48 -32.62
N THR A 323 -14.19 6.25 -32.74
CA THR A 323 -14.28 7.71 -32.93
C THR A 323 -13.88 8.08 -34.33
N LYS A 324 -14.50 9.13 -34.87
CA LYS A 324 -14.12 9.70 -36.18
C LYS A 324 -13.09 10.84 -36.02
N LYS A 325 -12.62 11.12 -34.81
CA LYS A 325 -11.74 12.23 -34.50
C LYS A 325 -10.48 11.74 -33.77
N GLU A 326 -9.38 12.38 -34.08
CA GLU A 326 -8.17 12.26 -33.28
C GLU A 326 -8.32 13.07 -32.00
N ILE A 327 -7.83 12.54 -30.89
CA ILE A 327 -7.82 13.21 -29.61
C ILE A 327 -6.38 13.36 -29.17
N MET A 328 -6.00 14.58 -28.73
CA MET A 328 -4.65 14.86 -28.25
C MET A 328 -4.44 14.31 -26.84
N LEU A 329 -3.33 13.60 -26.66
CA LEU A 329 -2.75 13.30 -25.36
C LEU A 329 -1.62 14.34 -25.15
N PRO A 330 -1.81 15.32 -24.26
CA PRO A 330 -0.79 16.33 -24.01
C PRO A 330 0.46 15.70 -23.38
N LYS A 331 1.64 16.25 -23.68
CA LYS A 331 2.91 15.78 -23.09
C LYS A 331 2.92 15.77 -21.56
N ASP A 332 2.19 16.70 -20.94
CA ASP A 332 2.10 16.81 -19.48
C ASP A 332 1.31 15.67 -18.83
N GLU A 333 0.45 15.01 -19.60
CA GLU A 333 -0.37 13.87 -19.20
C GLU A 333 0.24 12.50 -19.57
N MET A 334 1.43 12.50 -20.17
CA MET A 334 2.20 11.30 -20.48
C MET A 334 3.06 10.89 -19.30
N VAL A 335 3.35 9.59 -19.16
CA VAL A 335 4.23 9.05 -18.11
C VAL A 335 5.68 9.45 -18.32
N CYS A 336 6.09 9.67 -19.58
CA CYS A 336 7.43 10.09 -19.93
C CYS A 336 7.71 11.52 -19.41
N GLU A 337 8.71 11.70 -18.55
CA GLU A 337 9.10 13.00 -18.02
C GLU A 337 9.73 13.92 -19.08
N ASN A 338 10.45 13.34 -20.05
CA ASN A 338 11.14 14.05 -21.12
C ASN A 338 10.57 13.63 -22.48
N TYR A 339 9.44 14.20 -22.86
CA TYR A 339 8.83 13.93 -24.16
C TYR A 339 9.75 14.41 -25.29
N ASN A 340 10.16 13.47 -26.14
CA ASN A 340 10.87 13.77 -27.38
C ASN A 340 10.07 13.23 -28.57
N LYS A 341 9.65 14.11 -29.47
CA LYS A 341 8.85 13.76 -30.64
C LYS A 341 9.49 12.68 -31.50
N ALA A 342 10.81 12.70 -31.66
CA ALA A 342 11.53 11.75 -32.52
C ALA A 342 11.35 10.30 -32.05
N ASP A 343 11.30 10.05 -30.74
CA ASP A 343 11.15 8.72 -30.14
C ASP A 343 9.76 8.14 -30.38
N TYR A 344 8.75 9.02 -30.56
CA TYR A 344 7.38 8.60 -30.79
C TYR A 344 6.98 8.54 -32.26
N VAL A 345 7.77 9.18 -33.15
CA VAL A 345 7.55 9.02 -34.59
C VAL A 345 7.72 7.56 -35.01
N ALA A 346 8.71 6.85 -34.43
CA ALA A 346 8.91 5.44 -34.67
C ALA A 346 7.79 4.55 -34.10
N LYS A 347 7.02 5.06 -33.12
CA LYS A 347 5.91 4.34 -32.46
C LYS A 347 4.54 4.66 -33.08
N VAL A 348 4.48 5.45 -34.15
CA VAL A 348 3.24 5.70 -34.86
C VAL A 348 2.64 4.38 -35.36
N GLY A 349 1.37 4.13 -35.04
CA GLY A 349 0.69 2.86 -35.30
C GLY A 349 0.68 1.89 -34.11
N GLU A 350 1.44 2.14 -33.06
CA GLU A 350 1.36 1.36 -31.83
C GLU A 350 0.16 1.76 -30.98
N ASP A 351 -0.32 0.81 -30.20
CA ASP A 351 -1.42 1.02 -29.29
C ASP A 351 -0.91 1.45 -27.92
N ILE A 352 -1.56 2.45 -27.34
CA ILE A 352 -1.29 2.97 -25.99
C ILE A 352 -2.57 2.92 -25.16
N GLU A 353 -2.44 2.55 -23.89
CA GLU A 353 -3.55 2.63 -22.94
C GLU A 353 -3.63 4.04 -22.36
N VAL A 354 -4.81 4.65 -22.38
CA VAL A 354 -5.06 5.97 -21.82
C VAL A 354 -6.38 5.98 -21.06
N MET A 355 -6.51 6.90 -20.11
CA MET A 355 -7.74 7.10 -19.34
C MET A 355 -8.40 8.42 -19.72
N ILE A 356 -9.72 8.40 -19.77
CA ILE A 356 -10.51 9.60 -19.99
C ILE A 356 -10.66 10.33 -18.65
N VAL A 357 -10.11 11.55 -18.56
CA VAL A 357 -10.17 12.38 -17.37
C VAL A 357 -11.21 13.48 -17.44
N GLU A 358 -11.57 13.92 -18.65
CA GLU A 358 -12.61 14.95 -18.90
C GLU A 358 -13.39 14.62 -20.17
N LEU A 359 -14.68 15.02 -20.26
CA LEU A 359 -15.56 14.69 -21.38
C LEU A 359 -15.81 15.86 -22.34
N ASN A 360 -15.75 17.10 -21.89
CA ASN A 360 -16.08 18.27 -22.70
C ASN A 360 -15.03 19.40 -22.55
N PRO A 361 -13.98 19.46 -23.37
CA PRO A 361 -13.57 18.49 -24.41
C PRO A 361 -13.03 17.19 -23.81
N VAL A 362 -13.01 16.11 -24.58
CA VAL A 362 -12.43 14.84 -24.13
C VAL A 362 -10.92 15.03 -23.92
N LYS A 363 -10.47 14.83 -22.70
CA LYS A 363 -9.05 14.82 -22.34
C LYS A 363 -8.60 13.44 -21.93
N LEU A 364 -7.42 13.07 -22.35
CA LEU A 364 -6.80 11.77 -22.11
C LEU A 364 -5.59 11.95 -21.19
N SER A 365 -5.33 10.97 -20.34
CA SER A 365 -4.15 10.92 -19.48
C SER A 365 -3.61 9.50 -19.38
N GLU A 366 -2.32 9.34 -19.57
CA GLU A 366 -1.58 8.10 -19.30
C GLU A 366 -1.19 8.06 -17.81
N LYS A 367 -0.79 9.20 -17.24
CA LYS A 367 -0.48 9.33 -15.81
C LYS A 367 -1.61 8.89 -14.90
N ALA A 368 -2.87 9.14 -15.30
CA ALA A 368 -4.03 8.73 -14.53
C ALA A 368 -4.15 7.21 -14.38
N ILE A 369 -3.68 6.42 -15.37
CA ILE A 369 -3.64 4.96 -15.29
C ILE A 369 -2.60 4.50 -14.28
N VAL A 370 -1.41 5.10 -14.31
CA VAL A 370 -0.32 4.77 -13.37
C VAL A 370 -0.73 5.13 -11.96
N ALA A 371 -1.25 6.35 -11.75
CA ALA A 371 -1.75 6.78 -10.45
C ALA A 371 -2.88 5.87 -9.91
N GLN A 372 -3.78 5.40 -10.79
CA GLN A 372 -4.82 4.45 -10.38
C GLN A 372 -4.22 3.08 -9.99
N LYS A 373 -3.23 2.57 -10.74
CA LYS A 373 -2.55 1.31 -10.40
C LYS A 373 -1.82 1.41 -9.06
N GLU A 374 -1.08 2.51 -8.85
CA GLU A 374 -0.39 2.79 -7.58
C GLU A 374 -1.37 2.90 -6.40
N GLU A 375 -2.52 3.56 -6.62
CA GLU A 375 -3.59 3.62 -5.62
C GLU A 375 -4.16 2.22 -5.32
N GLU A 376 -4.45 1.43 -6.35
CA GLU A 376 -4.97 0.06 -6.19
C GLU A 376 -3.96 -0.85 -5.45
N GLU A 377 -2.66 -0.74 -5.76
CA GLU A 377 -1.59 -1.48 -5.07
C GLU A 377 -1.46 -1.04 -3.61
N ALA A 378 -1.49 0.26 -3.34
CA ALA A 378 -1.46 0.80 -1.99
C ALA A 378 -2.66 0.30 -1.17
N ILE A 379 -3.86 0.32 -1.75
CA ILE A 379 -5.08 -0.19 -1.09
C ILE A 379 -5.01 -1.70 -0.87
N ALA A 380 -4.44 -2.46 -1.80
CA ALA A 380 -4.24 -3.90 -1.64
C ALA A 380 -3.30 -4.21 -0.45
N LYS A 381 -2.21 -3.46 -0.28
CA LYS A 381 -1.32 -3.56 0.88
C LYS A 381 -2.04 -3.23 2.19
N ILE A 382 -2.83 -2.16 2.20
CA ILE A 382 -3.65 -1.76 3.33
C ILE A 382 -4.68 -2.85 3.69
N ALA A 383 -5.34 -3.44 2.69
CA ALA A 383 -6.28 -4.54 2.89
C ALA A 383 -5.61 -5.79 3.46
N ASN A 384 -4.34 -6.03 3.13
CA ASN A 384 -3.53 -7.11 3.70
C ASN A 384 -3.02 -6.83 5.12
N GLY A 385 -3.40 -5.69 5.72
CA GLY A 385 -3.12 -5.34 7.10
C GLY A 385 -1.90 -4.47 7.32
N GLU A 386 -1.35 -3.85 6.28
CA GLU A 386 -0.29 -2.86 6.40
C GLU A 386 -0.81 -1.59 7.10
N ILE A 387 0.04 -1.01 7.93
CA ILE A 387 -0.28 0.21 8.67
C ILE A 387 -0.11 1.41 7.74
N PHE A 388 -1.14 2.23 7.65
CA PHE A 388 -1.14 3.46 6.87
C PHE A 388 -1.44 4.68 7.72
N THR A 389 -1.11 5.85 7.20
CA THR A 389 -1.31 7.13 7.89
C THR A 389 -2.29 8.00 7.12
N VAL A 390 -3.21 8.64 7.86
CA VAL A 390 -4.16 9.59 7.28
C VAL A 390 -4.29 10.82 8.16
N THR A 391 -4.55 11.98 7.55
CA THR A 391 -4.89 13.20 8.27
C THR A 391 -6.41 13.33 8.34
N CYS A 392 -6.94 13.45 9.55
CA CYS A 392 -8.38 13.58 9.76
C CYS A 392 -8.89 14.90 9.19
N THR A 393 -9.87 14.85 8.31
CA THR A 393 -10.48 16.02 7.66
C THR A 393 -11.74 16.49 8.36
N GLY A 394 -12.41 15.64 9.14
CA GLY A 394 -13.63 15.97 9.84
C GLY A 394 -13.99 14.99 10.94
N SER A 395 -14.99 15.36 11.75
CA SER A 395 -15.58 14.53 12.78
C SER A 395 -17.09 14.43 12.60
N ASN A 396 -17.69 13.33 13.01
CA ASN A 396 -19.13 13.15 13.10
C ASN A 396 -19.48 12.38 14.38
N LYS A 397 -20.78 12.21 14.68
CA LYS A 397 -21.24 11.53 15.90
C LYS A 397 -20.73 10.10 16.06
N GLY A 398 -20.35 9.43 14.96
CA GLY A 398 -19.90 8.04 14.96
C GLY A 398 -18.39 7.89 14.99
N GLY A 399 -17.61 8.91 14.60
CA GLY A 399 -16.16 8.80 14.49
C GLY A 399 -15.50 9.92 13.69
N LEU A 400 -14.29 9.67 13.23
CA LEU A 400 -13.49 10.59 12.42
C LEU A 400 -13.57 10.20 10.95
N THR A 401 -13.47 11.20 10.08
CA THR A 401 -13.40 11.04 8.63
C THR A 401 -12.09 11.57 8.09
N ALA A 402 -11.51 10.88 7.14
CA ALA A 402 -10.30 11.27 6.44
C ALA A 402 -10.40 10.87 4.95
N LYS A 403 -9.44 11.31 4.13
CA LYS A 403 -9.34 10.90 2.73
C LYS A 403 -7.99 10.26 2.45
N LEU A 404 -7.99 9.21 1.65
CA LEU A 404 -6.81 8.55 1.14
C LEU A 404 -7.01 8.29 -0.36
N GLY A 405 -6.45 9.18 -1.19
CA GLY A 405 -6.73 9.16 -2.63
C GLY A 405 -8.23 9.29 -2.92
N SER A 406 -8.78 8.35 -3.65
CA SER A 406 -10.21 8.29 -3.99
C SER A 406 -11.07 7.63 -2.91
N TYR A 407 -10.47 7.11 -1.81
CA TYR A 407 -11.17 6.43 -0.73
C TYR A 407 -11.50 7.36 0.43
N GLU A 408 -12.70 7.22 0.97
CA GLU A 408 -13.08 7.81 2.25
C GLU A 408 -12.67 6.86 3.38
N VAL A 409 -11.88 7.37 4.33
CA VAL A 409 -11.47 6.63 5.52
C VAL A 409 -12.35 7.02 6.68
N PHE A 410 -13.01 6.04 7.28
CA PHE A 410 -13.80 6.22 8.48
C PHE A 410 -13.16 5.52 9.67
N VAL A 411 -13.00 6.24 10.78
CA VAL A 411 -12.45 5.70 12.03
C VAL A 411 -13.53 5.79 13.10
N PRO A 412 -14.18 4.68 13.48
CA PRO A 412 -15.16 4.69 14.55
C PRO A 412 -14.59 5.25 15.86
N SER A 413 -15.39 5.97 16.64
CA SER A 413 -14.95 6.57 17.91
C SER A 413 -14.33 5.58 18.90
N SER A 414 -14.80 4.32 18.88
CA SER A 414 -14.27 3.21 19.69
C SER A 414 -12.91 2.68 19.21
N GLN A 415 -12.51 3.03 17.99
CA GLN A 415 -11.30 2.52 17.33
C GLN A 415 -10.15 3.56 17.29
N ILE A 416 -10.33 4.73 17.92
CA ILE A 416 -9.33 5.81 17.92
C ILE A 416 -8.22 5.53 18.96
N ARG A 417 -8.59 5.06 20.17
CA ARG A 417 -7.63 4.73 21.23
C ARG A 417 -8.17 3.69 22.20
N ILE A 418 -7.27 3.20 23.05
CA ILE A 418 -7.64 2.31 24.16
C ILE A 418 -8.38 3.15 25.23
N GLY A 419 -9.71 3.14 25.19
CA GLY A 419 -10.58 3.89 26.10
C GLY A 419 -11.48 4.90 25.40
N PHE A 420 -12.42 5.45 26.12
CA PHE A 420 -13.46 6.34 25.59
C PHE A 420 -12.91 7.73 25.23
N VAL A 421 -13.24 8.20 24.04
CA VAL A 421 -12.89 9.54 23.54
C VAL A 421 -14.12 10.43 23.70
N LYS A 422 -14.04 11.44 24.57
CA LYS A 422 -15.14 12.40 24.81
C LYS A 422 -15.25 13.48 23.73
N ASP A 423 -14.14 13.84 23.10
CA ASP A 423 -14.05 15.00 22.21
C ASP A 423 -13.30 14.57 20.93
N LEU A 424 -14.06 14.39 19.86
CA LEU A 424 -13.54 13.97 18.55
C LEU A 424 -12.91 15.14 17.78
N ASP A 425 -13.37 16.35 18.02
CA ASP A 425 -12.91 17.54 17.27
C ASP A 425 -11.42 17.83 17.49
N LYS A 426 -10.88 17.40 18.63
CA LYS A 426 -9.43 17.52 18.93
C LYS A 426 -8.54 16.70 18.01
N TYR A 427 -9.10 15.75 17.25
CA TYR A 427 -8.38 14.89 16.31
C TYR A 427 -8.45 15.41 14.87
N VAL A 428 -9.32 16.36 14.57
CA VAL A 428 -9.39 17.00 13.26
C VAL A 428 -8.07 17.73 12.98
N GLY A 429 -7.48 17.51 11.81
CA GLY A 429 -6.16 18.03 11.45
C GLY A 429 -4.97 17.22 11.97
N LYS A 430 -5.19 16.16 12.78
CA LYS A 430 -4.11 15.29 13.24
C LYS A 430 -3.95 14.09 12.32
N THR A 431 -2.71 13.65 12.19
CA THR A 431 -2.37 12.43 11.47
C THR A 431 -2.50 11.22 12.40
N LEU A 432 -3.26 10.22 11.97
CA LEU A 432 -3.46 8.96 12.67
C LEU A 432 -2.80 7.81 11.91
N ARG A 433 -2.21 6.88 12.66
CA ARG A 433 -1.70 5.60 12.13
C ARG A 433 -2.83 4.57 12.28
N LEU A 434 -3.27 4.01 11.17
CA LEU A 434 -4.43 3.13 11.12
C LEU A 434 -4.05 1.76 10.54
N LYS A 435 -4.75 0.75 10.99
CA LYS A 435 -4.82 -0.56 10.35
C LYS A 435 -6.23 -0.73 9.82
N ALA A 436 -6.40 -1.21 8.58
CA ALA A 436 -7.71 -1.42 8.02
C ALA A 436 -8.40 -2.62 8.69
N GLU A 437 -9.63 -2.43 9.13
CA GLU A 437 -10.54 -3.50 9.57
C GLU A 437 -11.40 -3.99 8.41
N LYS A 438 -11.81 -3.06 7.53
CA LYS A 438 -12.65 -3.36 6.38
C LYS A 438 -12.33 -2.41 5.23
N VAL A 439 -12.19 -2.95 4.03
CA VAL A 439 -12.05 -2.19 2.79
C VAL A 439 -13.25 -2.51 1.90
N GLU A 440 -14.05 -1.50 1.57
CA GLU A 440 -15.18 -1.62 0.65
C GLU A 440 -14.85 -0.91 -0.67
N ASN A 441 -14.93 -1.67 -1.76
CA ASN A 441 -14.76 -1.17 -3.12
C ASN A 441 -15.94 -1.66 -3.97
N GLN A 442 -17.12 -1.09 -3.77
CA GLN A 442 -18.32 -1.43 -4.52
C GLN A 442 -18.83 -0.23 -5.32
N GLY A 443 -18.56 -0.21 -6.62
CA GLY A 443 -19.03 0.79 -7.55
C GLY A 443 -18.63 2.21 -7.19
N ARG A 444 -19.58 3.05 -6.73
CA ARG A 444 -19.32 4.45 -6.34
C ARG A 444 -18.86 4.61 -4.88
N ARG A 445 -18.96 3.57 -4.06
CA ARG A 445 -18.55 3.63 -2.64
C ARG A 445 -17.18 3.00 -2.50
N LYS A 446 -16.19 3.86 -2.28
CA LYS A 446 -14.83 3.49 -1.94
C LYS A 446 -14.59 3.94 -0.50
N GLN A 447 -14.65 3.01 0.44
CA GLN A 447 -14.55 3.31 1.87
C GLN A 447 -13.62 2.32 2.57
N ILE A 448 -12.80 2.86 3.48
CA ILE A 448 -11.93 2.09 4.38
C ILE A 448 -12.37 2.38 5.81
N VAL A 449 -12.64 1.33 6.58
CA VAL A 449 -12.81 1.43 8.02
C VAL A 449 -11.48 1.13 8.68
N GLY A 450 -10.91 2.12 9.36
CA GLY A 450 -9.58 2.02 9.99
C GLY A 450 -9.66 2.04 11.51
N SER A 451 -8.70 1.36 12.16
CA SER A 451 -8.54 1.29 13.60
C SER A 451 -7.12 1.68 13.99
N GLN A 452 -6.99 2.65 14.87
CA GLN A 452 -5.74 2.95 15.59
C GLN A 452 -5.62 2.11 16.86
N ARG A 453 -6.75 1.76 17.45
CA ARG A 453 -6.81 0.98 18.69
C ARG A 453 -6.06 -0.35 18.58
N VAL A 454 -6.22 -1.06 17.48
CA VAL A 454 -5.53 -2.35 17.22
C VAL A 454 -4.01 -2.19 17.28
N ILE A 455 -3.48 -1.08 16.72
CA ILE A 455 -2.04 -0.79 16.75
C ILE A 455 -1.59 -0.50 18.19
N LEU A 456 -2.34 0.35 18.90
CA LEU A 456 -2.01 0.72 20.28
C LEU A 456 -2.11 -0.46 21.24
N GLU A 457 -3.06 -1.39 21.03
CA GLU A 457 -3.18 -2.63 21.80
C GLU A 457 -2.01 -3.58 21.54
N ALA A 458 -1.58 -3.71 20.28
CA ALA A 458 -0.40 -4.49 19.91
C ALA A 458 0.88 -3.90 20.53
N GLU A 459 1.10 -2.59 20.38
CA GLU A 459 2.27 -1.89 20.97
C GLU A 459 2.28 -1.97 22.51
N LYS A 460 1.10 -1.95 23.15
CA LYS A 460 0.97 -2.15 24.58
C LYS A 460 1.32 -3.58 24.96
N ALA A 461 0.78 -4.55 24.24
CA ALA A 461 1.05 -5.97 24.50
C ALA A 461 2.54 -6.31 24.33
N GLU A 462 3.21 -5.76 23.30
CA GLU A 462 4.65 -5.91 23.11
C GLU A 462 5.46 -5.28 24.25
N ARG A 463 5.06 -4.09 24.70
CA ARG A 463 5.68 -3.40 25.81
C ARG A 463 5.52 -4.16 27.12
N ASP A 464 4.31 -4.66 27.37
CA ASP A 464 4.00 -5.46 28.55
C ASP A 464 4.74 -6.81 28.50
N ALA A 465 4.84 -7.45 27.33
CA ALA A 465 5.60 -8.67 27.11
C ALA A 465 7.11 -8.45 27.28
N ALA A 466 7.65 -7.32 26.76
CA ALA A 466 9.04 -6.96 26.94
C ALA A 466 9.37 -6.66 28.41
N LYS A 467 8.42 -6.02 29.12
CA LYS A 467 8.54 -5.79 30.56
C LYS A 467 8.51 -7.10 31.34
N ALA A 468 7.58 -7.99 31.01
CA ALA A 468 7.48 -9.30 31.64
C ALA A 468 8.75 -10.15 31.42
N LYS A 469 9.33 -10.13 30.22
CA LYS A 469 10.61 -10.81 29.96
C LYS A 469 11.74 -10.26 30.79
N LYS A 470 11.89 -8.91 30.84
CA LYS A 470 12.92 -8.27 31.68
C LYS A 470 12.73 -8.59 33.17
N GLU A 471 11.47 -8.63 33.61
CA GLU A 471 11.13 -9.06 34.98
C GLU A 471 11.56 -10.50 35.22
N GLU A 472 11.23 -11.43 34.33
CA GLU A 472 11.58 -12.85 34.44
C GLU A 472 13.11 -13.05 34.41
N GLU A 473 13.82 -12.38 33.52
CA GLU A 473 15.28 -12.38 33.48
C GLU A 473 15.89 -11.85 34.80
N PHE A 474 15.35 -10.76 35.35
CA PHE A 474 15.79 -10.19 36.61
C PHE A 474 15.62 -11.17 37.78
N PHE A 475 14.39 -11.74 37.94
CA PHE A 475 14.10 -12.69 39.01
C PHE A 475 14.78 -14.05 38.83
N SER A 476 15.24 -14.39 37.62
CA SER A 476 16.03 -15.60 37.38
C SER A 476 17.51 -15.38 37.67
N SER A 477 18.01 -14.16 37.56
CA SER A 477 19.42 -13.80 37.76
C SER A 477 19.78 -13.52 39.23
N ILE A 478 18.77 -13.24 40.08
CA ILE A 478 19.00 -12.88 41.49
C ILE A 478 18.65 -14.07 42.40
N ASN A 479 19.60 -14.45 43.24
CA ASN A 479 19.43 -15.48 44.24
C ASN A 479 19.59 -14.91 45.68
N GLU A 480 19.01 -15.59 46.64
CA GLU A 480 19.20 -15.25 48.06
C GLU A 480 20.66 -15.37 48.43
N GLY A 481 21.18 -14.34 49.04
CA GLY A 481 22.60 -14.26 49.46
C GLY A 481 23.48 -13.43 48.48
N ASP A 482 23.04 -13.14 47.30
CA ASP A 482 23.80 -12.34 46.32
C ASP A 482 24.00 -10.90 46.79
N VAL A 483 25.10 -10.29 46.37
CA VAL A 483 25.39 -8.87 46.60
C VAL A 483 25.05 -8.11 45.32
N VAL A 484 24.14 -7.14 45.44
CA VAL A 484 23.65 -6.33 44.31
C VAL A 484 23.90 -4.86 44.61
N THR A 485 24.26 -4.12 43.57
CA THR A 485 24.38 -2.67 43.65
C THR A 485 23.03 -2.04 43.28
N GLY A 486 22.52 -1.19 44.17
CA GLY A 486 21.25 -0.53 43.96
C GLY A 486 21.29 0.96 44.27
N THR A 487 20.46 1.75 43.61
CA THR A 487 20.33 3.19 43.85
C THR A 487 19.10 3.46 44.70
N VAL A 488 19.27 4.24 45.77
CA VAL A 488 18.13 4.60 46.65
C VAL A 488 17.23 5.61 45.95
N VAL A 489 15.96 5.21 45.70
CA VAL A 489 14.98 6.05 44.96
C VAL A 489 14.13 6.87 45.92
N ARG A 490 13.62 6.25 46.98
CA ARG A 490 12.74 6.91 47.96
C ARG A 490 12.75 6.22 49.32
N PHE A 491 12.38 7.00 50.34
CA PHE A 491 12.20 6.47 51.69
C PHE A 491 10.71 6.27 51.99
N ALA A 492 10.41 5.26 52.78
CA ALA A 492 9.14 5.00 53.43
C ALA A 492 9.31 4.89 54.94
N ALA A 493 8.25 5.00 55.72
CA ALA A 493 8.32 4.91 57.17
C ALA A 493 8.91 3.58 57.68
N PHE A 494 8.82 2.52 56.88
CA PHE A 494 9.28 1.16 57.21
C PHE A 494 10.58 0.73 56.51
N GLY A 495 11.16 1.57 55.63
CA GLY A 495 12.40 1.22 54.95
C GLY A 495 12.71 2.11 53.74
N ALA A 496 13.69 1.71 52.94
CA ALA A 496 14.12 2.37 51.71
C ALA A 496 13.75 1.53 50.50
N PHE A 497 13.26 2.19 49.45
CA PHE A 497 13.11 1.58 48.13
C PHE A 497 14.38 1.83 47.31
N VAL A 498 14.92 0.76 46.80
CA VAL A 498 16.19 0.72 46.09
C VAL A 498 15.92 0.19 44.70
N ASP A 499 16.33 0.92 43.70
CA ASP A 499 16.29 0.47 42.30
C ASP A 499 17.52 -0.41 42.03
N VAL A 500 17.26 -1.65 41.67
CA VAL A 500 18.26 -2.60 41.19
C VAL A 500 17.93 -2.99 39.77
N ASN A 501 18.71 -2.50 38.80
CA ASN A 501 18.53 -2.77 37.37
C ASN A 501 17.11 -2.41 36.85
N GLY A 502 16.49 -1.35 37.36
CA GLY A 502 15.15 -0.91 36.95
C GLY A 502 13.98 -1.56 37.72
N PHE A 503 14.28 -2.28 38.82
CA PHE A 503 13.27 -2.91 39.68
C PHE A 503 13.34 -2.38 41.10
N ASP A 504 12.19 -1.96 41.64
CA ASP A 504 12.03 -1.48 43.01
C ASP A 504 12.14 -2.63 44.01
N CYS A 505 13.25 -2.67 44.78
CA CYS A 505 13.48 -3.60 45.85
C CYS A 505 13.31 -2.87 47.20
N LEU A 506 12.93 -3.62 48.26
CA LEU A 506 12.72 -3.05 49.58
C LEU A 506 13.88 -3.42 50.54
N ALA A 507 14.52 -2.41 51.10
CA ALA A 507 15.41 -2.56 52.26
C ALA A 507 14.65 -2.11 53.52
N HIS A 508 14.23 -3.06 54.38
CA HIS A 508 13.51 -2.74 55.59
C HIS A 508 14.41 -2.02 56.58
N ILE A 509 13.85 -1.12 57.43
CA ILE A 509 14.62 -0.30 58.37
C ILE A 509 15.44 -1.12 59.33
N SER A 510 14.94 -2.31 59.78
CA SER A 510 15.66 -3.24 60.62
C SER A 510 16.89 -3.85 59.98
N ASP A 511 16.96 -3.82 58.63
CA ASP A 511 18.05 -4.43 57.86
C ASP A 511 19.02 -3.41 57.24
N LEU A 512 18.85 -2.15 57.62
CA LEU A 512 19.72 -1.04 57.18
C LEU A 512 20.89 -0.83 58.12
N SER A 513 20.69 -0.98 59.45
CA SER A 513 21.75 -0.72 60.43
C SER A 513 21.72 -1.76 61.56
N TRP A 514 22.86 -2.00 62.20
CA TRP A 514 22.99 -2.74 63.45
C TRP A 514 22.56 -1.92 64.68
N THR A 515 22.50 -0.57 64.52
CA THR A 515 22.01 0.33 65.55
C THR A 515 20.56 0.73 65.30
N ASN A 516 19.80 1.11 66.35
CA ASN A 516 18.40 1.53 66.24
C ASN A 516 18.32 2.87 65.47
N ALA A 517 18.31 2.82 64.13
CA ALA A 517 18.02 3.97 63.29
C ALA A 517 16.50 4.24 63.33
N LYS A 518 16.11 5.50 63.54
CA LYS A 518 14.70 5.90 63.55
C LYS A 518 14.13 6.17 62.17
N THR A 519 14.99 6.53 61.24
CA THR A 519 14.64 6.82 59.86
C THR A 519 15.68 6.24 58.88
N PRO A 520 15.29 5.76 57.70
CA PRO A 520 16.24 5.29 56.69
C PRO A 520 17.25 6.36 56.23
N ALA A 521 16.86 7.64 56.36
CA ALA A 521 17.70 8.78 55.98
C ALA A 521 18.94 8.97 56.90
N GLU A 522 18.95 8.34 58.06
CA GLU A 522 20.13 8.34 58.95
C GLU A 522 21.26 7.44 58.43
N VAL A 523 20.93 6.47 57.57
CA VAL A 523 21.87 5.46 57.09
C VAL A 523 22.17 5.59 55.60
N LEU A 524 21.16 5.99 54.79
CA LEU A 524 21.23 6.06 53.32
C LEU A 524 20.85 7.43 52.82
N GLU A 525 21.38 7.81 51.65
CA GLU A 525 21.02 9.05 50.95
C GLU A 525 20.30 8.72 49.64
N ILE A 526 19.25 9.49 49.32
CA ILE A 526 18.52 9.34 48.06
C ILE A 526 19.42 9.71 46.88
N GLY A 527 19.40 8.89 45.83
CA GLY A 527 20.20 9.07 44.62
C GLY A 527 21.60 8.52 44.66
N LYS A 528 22.08 8.03 45.81
CA LYS A 528 23.35 7.38 45.90
C LYS A 528 23.25 5.85 45.68
N GLN A 529 24.29 5.27 45.16
CA GLN A 529 24.42 3.83 44.97
C GLN A 529 25.09 3.20 46.20
N TYR A 530 24.52 2.07 46.62
CA TYR A 530 25.03 1.26 47.71
C TYR A 530 25.00 -0.22 47.33
N GLU A 531 25.86 -1.00 47.96
CA GLU A 531 25.79 -2.47 47.85
C GLU A 531 24.83 -3.03 48.91
N PHE A 532 23.96 -3.92 48.46
CA PHE A 532 22.99 -4.59 49.31
C PHE A 532 23.11 -6.10 49.16
N LYS A 533 22.88 -6.83 50.22
CA LYS A 533 22.77 -8.27 50.19
C LYS A 533 21.28 -8.67 50.03
N VAL A 534 21.01 -9.57 49.10
CA VAL A 534 19.64 -10.11 48.91
C VAL A 534 19.34 -11.02 50.08
N LEU A 535 18.34 -10.66 50.88
CA LEU A 535 17.92 -11.44 52.06
C LEU A 535 16.83 -12.47 51.67
N LYS A 536 15.88 -12.05 50.83
CA LYS A 536 14.80 -12.91 50.37
C LYS A 536 14.40 -12.46 48.94
N CYS A 537 14.25 -13.45 48.09
CA CYS A 537 13.70 -13.27 46.74
C CYS A 537 12.45 -14.12 46.59
N ASP A 538 11.30 -13.46 46.59
CA ASP A 538 10.00 -14.11 46.37
C ASP A 538 9.60 -13.94 44.89
N LYS A 539 9.77 -15.04 44.15
CA LYS A 539 9.47 -15.07 42.71
C LYS A 539 7.98 -15.03 42.39
N GLU A 540 7.13 -15.49 43.33
CA GLU A 540 5.66 -15.51 43.12
C GLU A 540 5.05 -14.13 43.36
N THR A 541 5.44 -13.46 44.45
CA THR A 541 4.94 -12.11 44.78
C THR A 541 5.78 -10.99 44.11
N LYS A 542 6.84 -11.35 43.38
CA LYS A 542 7.76 -10.42 42.70
C LYS A 542 8.35 -9.36 43.63
N LYS A 543 8.79 -9.77 44.83
CA LYS A 543 9.37 -8.88 45.86
C LYS A 543 10.77 -9.35 46.25
N VAL A 544 11.68 -8.41 46.28
CA VAL A 544 13.05 -8.65 46.75
C VAL A 544 13.30 -7.81 48.00
N SER A 545 13.75 -8.49 49.06
CA SER A 545 14.14 -7.86 50.31
C SER A 545 15.65 -7.74 50.35
N LEU A 546 16.14 -6.54 50.60
CA LEU A 546 17.56 -6.18 50.63
C LEU A 546 17.98 -5.86 52.04
N GLY A 547 19.22 -6.18 52.36
CA GLY A 547 19.85 -5.84 53.63
C GLY A 547 21.19 -5.13 53.40
N TYR A 548 21.38 -4.04 54.12
CA TYR A 548 22.61 -3.26 54.08
C TYR A 548 23.53 -3.61 55.23
N LYS A 549 22.98 -3.83 56.43
CA LYS A 549 23.74 -4.14 57.64
C LYS A 549 24.60 -5.39 57.53
N GLN A 550 24.17 -6.38 56.71
CA GLN A 550 24.89 -7.66 56.58
C GLN A 550 26.26 -7.54 55.88
N LEU A 551 26.45 -6.45 55.16
CA LEU A 551 27.75 -6.11 54.53
C LEU A 551 28.63 -5.26 55.40
N GLN A 552 28.12 -4.76 56.56
CA GLN A 552 28.89 -3.99 57.52
C GLN A 552 29.37 -4.91 58.67
N PRO A 553 30.60 -4.70 59.16
CA PRO A 553 31.09 -5.44 60.32
C PRO A 553 30.23 -5.17 61.54
N LYS A 554 29.97 -6.19 62.33
CA LYS A 554 29.18 -6.03 63.56
C LYS A 554 29.90 -5.11 64.52
N PRO A 555 29.19 -4.13 65.17
CA PRO A 555 29.81 -3.22 66.16
C PRO A 555 30.57 -3.94 67.26
N TRP A 556 30.10 -5.09 67.72
CA TRP A 556 30.72 -5.88 68.75
C TRP A 556 32.05 -6.55 68.31
N GLN A 557 32.22 -6.87 67.02
CA GLN A 557 33.51 -7.35 66.50
C GLN A 557 34.55 -6.24 66.48
N LEU A 558 34.14 -5.04 66.05
CA LEU A 558 35.06 -3.86 66.11
C LEU A 558 35.36 -3.45 67.52
N ALA A 559 34.44 -3.68 68.48
CA ALA A 559 34.69 -3.42 69.88
C ALA A 559 35.72 -4.38 70.48
N ALA A 560 35.75 -5.63 70.03
CA ALA A 560 36.74 -6.62 70.48
C ALA A 560 38.18 -6.23 70.08
N ASP A 561 38.36 -5.60 68.95
CA ASP A 561 39.67 -5.12 68.49
C ASP A 561 40.09 -3.81 69.17
N LYS A 562 39.14 -3.04 69.69
CA LYS A 562 39.37 -1.68 70.21
C LYS A 562 39.46 -1.63 71.74
N TYR A 563 38.78 -2.49 72.44
CA TYR A 563 38.70 -2.50 73.91
C TYR A 563 39.24 -3.79 74.51
N ALA A 564 40.15 -3.68 75.50
CA ALA A 564 40.67 -4.79 76.23
C ALA A 564 40.15 -4.86 77.68
N ILE A 565 40.11 -6.05 78.25
CA ILE A 565 39.73 -6.20 79.64
C ILE A 565 40.73 -5.46 80.52
N GLY A 566 40.21 -4.51 81.29
CA GLY A 566 41.05 -3.68 82.18
C GLY A 566 41.15 -2.22 81.74
N ASP A 567 40.67 -1.88 80.49
CA ASP A 567 40.64 -0.52 80.01
C ASP A 567 39.63 0.35 80.76
N VAL A 568 39.91 1.60 80.85
CA VAL A 568 39.00 2.61 81.42
C VAL A 568 38.35 3.35 80.26
N ILE A 569 37.02 3.25 80.23
CA ILE A 569 36.18 3.86 79.17
C ILE A 569 35.19 4.86 79.73
N LYS A 570 34.88 5.85 78.93
CA LYS A 570 33.80 6.80 79.18
C LYS A 570 32.53 6.37 78.43
N GLY A 571 31.42 6.30 79.10
CA GLY A 571 30.19 5.99 78.51
C GLY A 571 29.02 6.74 79.13
N LYS A 572 27.91 6.80 78.42
CA LYS A 572 26.69 7.51 78.82
C LYS A 572 25.66 6.55 79.36
N VAL A 573 25.08 6.80 80.53
CA VAL A 573 24.00 5.95 81.13
C VAL A 573 22.75 6.11 80.23
N VAL A 574 22.39 5.03 79.55
CA VAL A 574 21.19 5.01 78.64
C VAL A 574 19.95 4.47 79.37
N ARG A 575 20.13 3.50 80.25
CA ARG A 575 19.03 2.86 80.96
C ARG A 575 19.50 2.32 82.32
N ILE A 576 18.63 2.50 83.31
CA ILE A 576 18.89 1.96 84.64
C ILE A 576 17.81 0.87 84.91
N ALA A 577 18.27 -0.29 85.40
CA ALA A 577 17.45 -1.41 85.80
C ALA A 577 17.70 -1.67 87.33
N SER A 578 16.85 -2.42 87.97
CA SER A 578 16.96 -2.74 89.41
C SER A 578 18.28 -3.46 89.80
N PHE A 579 18.92 -4.12 88.80
CA PHE A 579 20.19 -4.87 89.03
C PHE A 579 21.43 -4.14 88.55
N GLY A 580 21.29 -2.95 87.93
CA GLY A 580 22.47 -2.18 87.40
C GLY A 580 22.12 -1.10 86.44
N ALA A 581 23.10 -0.44 85.91
CA ALA A 581 23.01 0.60 84.89
C ALA A 581 23.57 0.14 83.53
N PHE A 582 22.91 0.41 82.47
CA PHE A 582 23.45 0.19 81.11
C PHE A 582 24.10 1.51 80.64
N VAL A 583 25.33 1.38 80.27
CA VAL A 583 26.19 2.48 79.88
C VAL A 583 26.52 2.29 78.38
N GLU A 584 26.12 3.16 77.51
CA GLU A 584 26.51 3.18 76.13
C GLU A 584 27.92 3.67 75.98
N VAL A 585 28.81 2.79 75.55
CA VAL A 585 30.22 3.07 75.33
C VAL A 585 30.45 3.66 73.99
N GLU A 586 29.83 3.08 72.95
CA GLU A 586 29.71 3.59 71.61
C GLU A 586 28.31 3.22 71.09
N LYS A 587 27.90 3.90 70.00
CA LYS A 587 26.55 3.60 69.41
C LYS A 587 26.39 2.11 69.09
N GLY A 588 25.49 1.47 69.80
CA GLY A 588 25.18 0.06 69.64
C GLY A 588 26.00 -0.91 70.51
N ILE A 589 26.82 -0.39 71.43
CA ILE A 589 27.60 -1.18 72.40
C ILE A 589 27.25 -0.73 73.83
N ASP A 590 26.38 -1.49 74.48
CA ASP A 590 25.97 -1.23 75.86
C ASP A 590 26.78 -2.11 76.86
N GLY A 591 27.44 -1.49 77.81
CA GLY A 591 28.05 -2.16 78.90
C GLY A 591 27.15 -2.14 80.14
N LEU A 592 27.18 -3.22 80.92
CA LEU A 592 26.37 -3.32 82.16
C LEU A 592 27.27 -3.02 83.35
N VAL A 593 26.96 -2.00 84.13
CA VAL A 593 27.49 -1.77 85.46
C VAL A 593 26.50 -2.36 86.47
N HIS A 594 26.84 -3.56 87.01
CA HIS A 594 26.05 -4.19 88.05
C HIS A 594 25.98 -3.31 89.29
N VAL A 595 24.88 -3.36 90.05
CA VAL A 595 24.66 -2.51 91.28
C VAL A 595 25.82 -2.59 92.25
N SER A 596 26.42 -3.79 92.42
CA SER A 596 27.59 -4.03 93.30
C SER A 596 28.88 -3.48 92.75
N GLN A 597 28.91 -3.02 91.53
CA GLN A 597 30.07 -2.42 90.82
C GLN A 597 30.00 -0.91 90.64
N ILE A 598 28.90 -0.27 91.18
CA ILE A 598 28.69 1.17 91.09
C ILE A 598 29.51 1.91 92.26
N SER A 599 29.33 1.42 93.50
CA SER A 599 29.93 2.03 94.65
C SER A 599 30.51 0.96 95.62
N HIS A 600 31.42 1.42 96.58
CA HIS A 600 31.90 0.61 97.65
C HIS A 600 30.92 0.47 98.80
N GLU A 601 29.85 1.33 98.83
CA GLU A 601 28.77 1.24 99.79
C GLU A 601 27.63 0.41 99.22
N TRP A 602 26.89 -0.28 100.09
CA TRP A 602 25.76 -1.09 99.64
C TRP A 602 24.57 -0.21 99.16
N LEU A 603 24.16 -0.36 97.88
CA LEU A 603 23.12 0.42 97.29
C LEU A 603 21.88 -0.42 97.11
N GLU A 604 20.71 0.01 97.58
CA GLU A 604 19.43 -0.63 97.33
C GLU A 604 18.94 -0.39 95.88
N ASN A 605 19.22 0.75 95.31
CA ASN A 605 18.82 1.09 93.96
C ASN A 605 19.91 1.84 93.23
N PRO A 606 20.24 1.51 91.98
CA PRO A 606 21.20 2.25 91.14
C PRO A 606 20.86 3.70 90.88
N THR A 607 19.59 4.05 90.93
CA THR A 607 19.03 5.40 90.70
C THR A 607 19.37 6.45 91.76
N SER A 608 19.86 6.01 92.89
CA SER A 608 20.35 6.91 93.96
C SER A 608 21.71 7.59 93.64
N VAL A 609 22.50 6.99 92.76
CA VAL A 609 23.86 7.45 92.46
C VAL A 609 23.98 7.85 90.99
N LEU A 610 23.27 7.18 90.11
CA LEU A 610 23.32 7.39 88.64
C LEU A 610 21.98 7.84 88.11
N LYS A 611 21.97 8.79 87.10
CA LYS A 611 20.83 9.23 86.38
C LYS A 611 20.96 8.87 84.88
N VAL A 612 19.87 8.63 84.23
CA VAL A 612 19.89 8.44 82.77
C VAL A 612 20.36 9.73 82.10
N GLY A 613 21.43 9.61 81.31
CA GLY A 613 22.08 10.70 80.64
C GLY A 613 23.48 11.13 81.26
N ASP A 614 23.80 10.61 82.43
CA ASP A 614 25.08 10.88 83.06
C ASP A 614 26.24 10.24 82.30
N GLU A 615 27.34 10.95 82.16
CA GLU A 615 28.62 10.41 81.67
C GLU A 615 29.41 9.80 82.81
N VAL A 616 29.76 8.53 82.67
CA VAL A 616 30.48 7.79 83.72
C VAL A 616 31.74 7.18 83.14
N GLU A 617 32.80 7.21 83.93
CA GLU A 617 34.01 6.47 83.67
C GLU A 617 33.89 5.10 84.36
N ALA A 618 34.12 4.02 83.58
CA ALA A 618 34.09 2.68 84.14
C ALA A 618 35.17 1.81 83.53
N LYS A 619 35.67 0.89 84.36
CA LYS A 619 36.66 -0.06 83.90
C LYS A 619 35.99 -1.33 83.38
N ILE A 620 36.48 -1.85 82.27
CA ILE A 620 35.99 -3.10 81.67
C ILE A 620 36.53 -4.25 82.61
N VAL A 621 35.56 -4.98 83.14
CA VAL A 621 35.89 -6.13 84.02
C VAL A 621 35.85 -7.43 83.23
N ASP A 622 34.90 -7.53 82.30
CA ASP A 622 34.72 -8.70 81.47
C ASP A 622 34.05 -8.32 80.17
N MET A 623 34.39 -8.97 79.07
CA MET A 623 33.81 -8.76 77.77
C MET A 623 33.58 -10.10 77.03
N ASP A 624 32.32 -10.43 76.70
CA ASP A 624 31.95 -11.58 75.95
C ASP A 624 31.37 -11.10 74.60
N VAL A 625 32.17 -11.22 73.54
CA VAL A 625 31.83 -10.75 72.18
C VAL A 625 30.73 -11.62 71.56
N GLU A 626 30.71 -12.96 71.87
CA GLU A 626 29.69 -13.86 71.31
C GLU A 626 28.30 -13.62 71.89
N LYS A 627 28.26 -13.25 73.21
CA LYS A 627 27.01 -12.93 73.88
C LYS A 627 26.66 -11.42 73.87
N GLU A 628 27.46 -10.62 73.17
CA GLU A 628 27.26 -9.18 73.07
C GLU A 628 27.08 -8.50 74.44
N ARG A 629 28.01 -8.84 75.40
CA ARG A 629 27.95 -8.33 76.79
C ARG A 629 29.27 -7.78 77.22
N MET A 630 29.27 -6.62 77.86
CA MET A 630 30.40 -5.98 78.46
C MET A 630 30.07 -5.62 79.93
N ASN A 631 30.79 -6.14 80.83
CA ASN A 631 30.63 -5.86 82.28
C ASN A 631 31.62 -4.73 82.69
N LEU A 632 31.02 -3.71 83.23
CA LEU A 632 31.79 -2.48 83.62
C LEU A 632 31.74 -2.32 85.14
N SER A 633 32.83 -1.71 85.69
CA SER A 633 32.91 -1.38 87.12
C SER A 633 33.40 0.05 87.32
N ILE A 634 32.56 0.88 87.92
CA ILE A 634 32.94 2.21 88.43
C ILE A 634 33.67 2.13 89.71
N LYS A 635 33.33 1.17 90.55
CA LYS A 635 33.96 0.86 91.81
C LYS A 635 35.49 0.57 91.70
N ALA A 636 35.90 -0.03 90.59
CA ALA A 636 37.30 -0.37 90.34
C ALA A 636 38.18 0.87 90.11
N LEU A 637 37.62 2.07 89.90
CA LEU A 637 38.31 3.36 89.71
C LEU A 637 38.38 4.17 90.97
N THR A 638 37.56 3.88 92.00
CA THR A 638 37.56 4.60 93.28
C THR A 638 38.36 3.82 94.32
N PRO A 639 39.30 4.43 94.98
CA PRO A 639 40.08 3.73 96.05
C PRO A 639 39.06 3.34 97.17
N ALA A 640 39.26 2.13 97.70
CA ALA A 640 38.44 1.61 98.79
C ALA A 640 38.72 2.41 100.06
N PRO A 641 37.72 2.85 100.84
CA PRO A 641 37.93 3.42 102.13
C PRO A 641 38.53 2.38 103.07
N GLU A 642 39.63 2.78 103.74
CA GLU A 642 40.30 1.95 104.76
C GLU A 642 39.33 1.61 105.91
N GLY A 643 39.04 0.32 106.08
CA GLY A 643 38.41 -0.18 107.30
C GLY A 643 37.10 -0.93 107.11
N ALA A 644 37.14 -2.15 106.65
CA ALA A 644 36.14 -3.17 107.02
C ALA A 644 36.68 -4.58 106.74
N THR A 645 37.14 -5.20 107.82
CA THR A 645 37.58 -6.60 107.90
C THR A 645 36.42 -7.57 107.62
N SER A 646 36.83 -8.58 106.91
CA SER A 646 36.26 -9.90 106.69
C SER A 646 35.27 -10.45 107.69
N ARG A 647 34.19 -10.97 107.21
CA ARG A 647 33.61 -12.22 107.80
C ARG A 647 33.24 -13.17 106.66
N ARG A 648 34.18 -14.10 106.50
CA ARG A 648 34.00 -15.38 105.81
C ARG A 648 32.97 -16.24 106.56
N ARG A 649 32.00 -16.77 105.92
CA ARG A 649 31.29 -18.01 106.36
C ARG A 649 31.20 -18.90 105.14
N GLU A 650 32.02 -19.94 105.28
CA GLU A 650 31.93 -21.21 104.56
C GLU A 650 30.63 -21.91 105.03
N ARG A 651 29.96 -22.55 104.06
CA ARG A 651 29.35 -23.88 104.24
C ARG A 651 28.98 -24.43 102.85
N ASN A 652 29.77 -25.46 102.48
CA ASN A 652 29.42 -26.85 102.27
C ASN A 652 28.25 -27.08 101.35
N ASP A 653 28.52 -27.55 100.21
CA ASP A 653 28.75 -28.90 99.68
C ASP A 653 27.70 -29.92 100.04
N GLU A 654 27.34 -30.73 99.08
CA GLU A 654 26.62 -31.97 99.00
C GLU A 654 25.17 -31.88 98.45
N GLY A 655 24.98 -32.46 97.32
CA GLY A 655 24.24 -33.72 97.13
C GLY A 655 23.04 -33.66 96.20
N ASP A 656 23.28 -34.24 95.13
CA ASP A 656 22.46 -35.25 94.46
C ASP A 656 20.97 -35.01 94.06
N ALA A 657 20.75 -35.37 92.86
CA ALA A 657 19.78 -36.29 92.29
C ALA A 657 18.36 -35.81 91.99
N GLU A 658 18.09 -35.94 90.71
CA GLU A 658 16.92 -36.49 90.05
C GLU A 658 15.52 -36.16 90.58
N GLY A 659 14.68 -35.72 89.69
CA GLY A 659 13.25 -35.69 89.87
C GLY A 659 12.53 -35.06 88.66
N GLU A 660 12.10 -35.97 87.84
CA GLU A 660 11.18 -35.71 86.69
C GLU A 660 9.83 -35.13 87.13
N LYS A 661 9.34 -34.21 86.27
CA LYS A 661 7.91 -34.01 85.85
C LYS A 661 6.87 -33.64 86.93
N PRO A 662 5.72 -33.04 86.53
CA PRO A 662 5.09 -32.94 85.19
C PRO A 662 4.42 -31.61 84.86
N ARG A 663 4.26 -31.50 83.60
CA ARG A 663 3.24 -30.80 82.79
C ARG A 663 1.95 -30.45 83.50
N ARG A 664 1.44 -29.24 83.43
CA ARG A 664 0.00 -28.93 83.53
C ARG A 664 -0.36 -27.95 82.41
N GLU A 665 -1.06 -28.47 81.44
CA GLU A 665 -1.97 -27.82 80.52
C GLU A 665 -3.03 -27.02 81.27
N ARG A 666 -3.32 -25.82 80.82
CA ARG A 666 -4.64 -25.20 80.93
C ARG A 666 -4.95 -24.52 79.61
N ARG A 667 -5.70 -25.24 78.90
CA ARG A 667 -7.03 -25.11 78.28
C ARG A 667 -7.36 -23.69 77.85
N ARG A 668 -7.45 -23.64 76.57
CA ARG A 668 -8.22 -22.74 75.70
C ARG A 668 -9.70 -22.72 76.16
N ASP A 669 -10.29 -21.52 76.13
CA ASP A 669 -11.72 -21.38 75.85
C ASP A 669 -11.87 -20.73 74.49
N ALA A 670 -12.31 -21.55 73.56
CA ALA A 670 -12.75 -21.15 72.25
C ALA A 670 -14.19 -20.66 72.35
N ARG A 671 -14.50 -19.56 71.67
CA ARG A 671 -15.84 -19.29 71.18
C ARG A 671 -15.83 -19.25 69.66
N PRO A 672 -16.86 -19.77 69.01
CA PRO A 672 -16.83 -20.17 67.61
C PRO A 672 -17.05 -19.01 66.66
N ALA A 673 -16.39 -19.10 65.51
CA ALA A 673 -16.68 -18.36 64.33
C ALA A 673 -18.04 -18.84 63.77
N GLN A 674 -18.88 -17.90 63.40
CA GLN A 674 -20.02 -18.16 62.53
C GLN A 674 -19.53 -17.98 61.08
N ASP A 675 -19.63 -19.07 60.34
CA ASP A 675 -19.63 -19.08 58.89
C ASP A 675 -20.90 -18.39 58.41
N ASP A 676 -20.75 -17.37 57.58
CA ASP A 676 -21.78 -16.88 56.68
C ASP A 676 -21.17 -16.82 55.27
N ASP A 677 -21.05 -17.97 54.63
CA ASP A 677 -20.98 -18.12 53.18
C ASP A 677 -22.40 -18.31 52.66
N GLU A 678 -23.02 -17.28 52.14
CA GLU A 678 -24.06 -17.37 51.14
C GLU A 678 -23.80 -16.41 50.01
N PRO A 679 -23.83 -16.88 48.75
CA PRO A 679 -23.62 -16.02 47.57
C PRO A 679 -24.89 -15.19 47.30
N ARG A 680 -24.75 -13.88 47.26
CA ARG A 680 -25.82 -12.99 46.81
C ARG A 680 -25.99 -13.12 45.30
N GLU A 681 -27.08 -13.74 44.88
CA GLU A 681 -27.63 -13.66 43.52
C GLU A 681 -27.98 -12.22 43.20
N TRP A 682 -27.46 -11.74 42.09
CA TRP A 682 -27.92 -10.53 41.46
C TRP A 682 -29.10 -10.83 40.55
N ASN A 683 -30.26 -10.34 40.90
CA ASN A 683 -31.46 -10.37 40.08
C ASN A 683 -31.23 -9.55 38.82
N GLU A 684 -31.23 -10.22 37.66
CA GLU A 684 -31.42 -9.60 36.34
C GLU A 684 -32.84 -9.09 36.23
N GLY A 685 -32.99 -7.78 36.28
CA GLY A 685 -34.18 -7.09 35.83
C GLY A 685 -34.24 -7.16 34.30
N GLY A 686 -35.20 -7.87 33.78
CA GLY A 686 -35.45 -8.07 32.38
C GLY A 686 -35.69 -6.77 31.62
N VAL A 687 -34.93 -6.61 30.49
CA VAL A 687 -35.34 -5.78 29.38
C VAL A 687 -35.50 -6.68 28.19
N SER A 688 -36.74 -6.77 27.71
CA SER A 688 -37.21 -7.51 26.55
C SER A 688 -36.36 -7.22 25.33
N GLY A 689 -35.67 -8.25 24.82
CA GLY A 689 -35.00 -8.25 23.52
C GLY A 689 -36.02 -8.26 22.38
N VAL A 690 -35.97 -7.25 21.53
CA VAL A 690 -36.65 -7.27 20.23
C VAL A 690 -35.79 -8.13 19.31
N SER A 691 -36.37 -9.21 18.85
CA SER A 691 -35.77 -10.15 17.87
C SER A 691 -35.63 -9.48 16.48
N LEU A 692 -34.50 -9.76 15.82
CA LEU A 692 -34.17 -9.31 14.47
C LEU A 692 -35.14 -9.82 13.37
N GLY A 693 -36.22 -10.53 13.74
CA GLY A 693 -37.24 -11.06 12.86
C GLY A 693 -38.36 -10.09 12.51
N ASP A 694 -38.53 -8.99 13.24
CA ASP A 694 -39.69 -8.10 13.10
C ASP A 694 -39.46 -6.87 12.22
N LEU A 695 -38.32 -6.78 11.54
CA LEU A 695 -37.95 -5.63 10.66
C LEU A 695 -37.91 -5.95 9.16
N ILE A 696 -38.40 -7.13 8.74
CA ILE A 696 -38.44 -7.52 7.29
C ILE A 696 -39.87 -7.56 6.73
N ASN A 697 -40.88 -7.06 7.43
CA ASN A 697 -42.21 -6.91 6.84
C ASN A 697 -42.80 -5.55 7.24
N LYS A 698 -42.33 -4.50 6.56
CA LYS A 698 -43.14 -3.32 6.22
C LYS A 698 -42.46 -2.58 5.05
#